data_39910c41c87c6d1797d301810eb1c51e
#
_entry.id   39910c41c87c6d1797d301810eb1c51e
#
_cell.length_a   1.000
_cell.length_b   1.000
_cell.length_c   1.000
_cell.angle_alpha   90.00
_cell.angle_beta   90.00
_cell.angle_gamma   90.00
#
_symmetry.space_group_name_H-M   'P 1'
#
loop_
_entity.id
_entity.type
_entity.pdbx_description
1 polymer ?
#
loop_
_entity_poly.entity_id
_entity_poly.type
_entity_poly.pdbx_seq_one_letter_code
_entity_poly.pdbx_strand_id
1 'polypeptide(L)'
;MQANHLILKQYTMAKKEIQFSLVYRDMWQSSGKYVPRKDQLAKIAPVIIDMGCFDRVETNGGASEQVNLLYGENPNQAVRTFTKPFNEVGIKTHMLDRGLNALRMNPVPADVRQLMYKVKHAQGTDITRIFCGLNDPRNIIPSIKWAKEAGMTAQATMCITYSKVHTVEYYINLAEQLIEGGAQEICLKDMAGIGRPAMLGKIVVAIKEKHPDIIIQYHGHTGPGFSVASMLEVAKAGGDVLDVAMEPLSWGMVHPDVITIQAMLRDAGFLVKDINMKAYMEARSLTQSFIDDFLGYWIDPRNSKMTSLLVGCGLPGGMMGSLMADLKGMHAAINANLVKRGEKALSEDELLVELFEEVQRIWPMLGTPCLVTPFSQYVKNAALMNLFSKSMGEKPFTRMDPAMWGMILGKSGKLPGELAPEIIELAKEKGMEFYTGDPQALYPDVLPHYIEEMEKLGWERGQDDEELFEFAMHEKQYREYKSGQAKEQFNKDLLERMEKAAQGGKQVTFISAADKRAILHPNAEPVEATQAGKVLWELDYNEDSHAPAFGTFYKKGDVVCYLQTQHGIEPLTAFDNCRLVAVDKPQGAAVTKADAIAWFEHADLIETAATAVKDAAKKVKDAIQAAVKQPDTEVLPEQRSKWKDGMIAKQ
;
A
#
# COMPACT_ATOMS: atom_id res chain seq x y z
N MET A 1 43.13 13.86 -21.96
CA MET A 1 42.71 12.81 -22.89
C MET A 1 42.27 11.49 -22.19
N GLN A 2 43.01 11.03 -21.16
CA GLN A 2 42.63 9.79 -20.44
C GLN A 2 41.31 9.89 -19.64
N ALA A 3 41.00 11.04 -19.03
CA ALA A 3 39.75 11.23 -18.28
C ALA A 3 38.50 11.20 -19.21
N ASN A 4 38.62 11.80 -20.41
CA ASN A 4 37.53 11.73 -21.41
C ASN A 4 37.36 10.33 -21.99
N HIS A 5 38.39 9.50 -22.02
CA HIS A 5 38.31 8.12 -22.50
C HIS A 5 37.65 7.19 -21.46
N LEU A 6 37.82 7.47 -20.15
CA LEU A 6 37.09 6.76 -19.08
C LEU A 6 35.61 7.14 -19.07
N ILE A 7 35.28 8.43 -19.23
CA ILE A 7 33.92 8.93 -19.32
C ILE A 7 33.21 8.32 -20.54
N LEU A 8 33.87 8.30 -21.71
CA LEU A 8 33.32 7.69 -22.94
C LEU A 8 33.15 6.15 -22.83
N LYS A 9 34.06 5.46 -22.09
CA LYS A 9 33.88 4.01 -21.84
C LYS A 9 32.68 3.70 -20.92
N GLN A 10 32.35 4.57 -19.98
CA GLN A 10 31.13 4.41 -19.17
C GLN A 10 29.83 4.58 -19.98
N TYR A 11 29.85 5.34 -21.09
CA TYR A 11 28.69 5.55 -21.96
C TYR A 11 28.54 4.52 -23.09
N THR A 12 29.51 3.59 -23.28
CA THR A 12 29.48 2.60 -24.38
C THR A 12 29.21 1.16 -23.91
N MET A 13 28.92 0.91 -22.62
CA MET A 13 28.39 -0.38 -22.20
C MET A 13 26.98 -0.58 -22.78
N ALA A 14 26.69 -1.80 -23.25
CA ALA A 14 25.33 -2.17 -23.69
C ALA A 14 24.32 -1.67 -22.66
N LYS A 15 23.35 -0.87 -23.12
CA LYS A 15 22.35 -0.29 -22.23
C LYS A 15 21.61 -1.42 -21.52
N LYS A 16 21.73 -1.50 -20.20
CA LYS A 16 21.00 -2.48 -19.41
C LYS A 16 19.52 -2.13 -19.41
N GLU A 17 18.66 -3.13 -19.60
CA GLU A 17 17.22 -2.99 -19.42
C GLU A 17 16.87 -3.06 -17.94
N ILE A 18 16.03 -2.13 -17.48
CA ILE A 18 15.44 -2.11 -16.15
C ILE A 18 13.95 -2.38 -16.27
N GLN A 19 13.48 -3.37 -15.53
CA GLN A 19 12.07 -3.75 -15.46
C GLN A 19 11.34 -2.93 -14.39
N PHE A 20 10.05 -2.66 -14.62
CA PHE A 20 9.18 -2.04 -13.63
C PHE A 20 8.21 -3.05 -13.03
N SER A 21 8.04 -2.95 -11.71
CA SER A 21 7.02 -3.66 -10.94
C SER A 21 6.07 -2.65 -10.32
N LEU A 22 4.78 -2.70 -10.69
CA LEU A 22 3.76 -1.88 -10.06
C LEU A 22 3.38 -2.46 -8.70
N VAL A 23 3.59 -1.71 -7.63
CA VAL A 23 3.20 -2.13 -6.26
C VAL A 23 1.73 -1.80 -5.97
N TYR A 24 0.81 -2.31 -6.81
CA TYR A 24 -0.60 -1.92 -6.76
C TYR A 24 -1.24 -2.19 -5.40
N ARG A 25 -1.00 -3.36 -4.80
CA ARG A 25 -1.48 -3.67 -3.44
C ARG A 25 -0.88 -2.73 -2.40
N ASP A 26 0.45 -2.50 -2.45
CA ASP A 26 1.15 -1.72 -1.42
C ASP A 26 0.83 -0.23 -1.49
N MET A 27 0.63 0.34 -2.69
CA MET A 27 0.28 1.75 -2.83
C MET A 27 -1.04 2.10 -2.11
N TRP A 28 -2.01 1.20 -2.09
CA TRP A 28 -3.25 1.36 -1.33
C TRP A 28 -3.01 1.22 0.18
N GLN A 29 -2.29 0.18 0.60
CA GLN A 29 -2.02 -0.05 2.02
C GLN A 29 -1.10 1.01 2.65
N SER A 30 -0.22 1.61 1.87
CA SER A 30 0.65 2.71 2.32
C SER A 30 -0.08 4.06 2.36
N SER A 31 -1.13 4.24 1.56
CA SER A 31 -1.99 5.43 1.59
C SER A 31 -3.04 5.36 2.70
N GLY A 32 -3.57 4.15 2.97
CA GLY A 32 -4.63 3.92 3.94
C GLY A 32 -4.63 2.50 4.47
N LYS A 33 -5.77 2.04 4.95
CA LYS A 33 -5.94 0.67 5.47
C LYS A 33 -6.46 -0.28 4.39
N TYR A 34 -7.35 0.21 3.53
CA TYR A 34 -8.17 -0.59 2.64
C TYR A 34 -7.60 -0.62 1.23
N VAL A 35 -7.86 -1.71 0.52
CA VAL A 35 -7.53 -1.93 -0.90
C VAL A 35 -8.82 -1.97 -1.72
N PRO A 36 -8.78 -1.83 -3.06
CA PRO A 36 -9.98 -1.90 -3.90
C PRO A 36 -10.71 -3.23 -3.78
N ARG A 37 -12.05 -3.17 -3.94
CA ARG A 37 -12.92 -4.36 -4.03
C ARG A 37 -12.66 -5.14 -5.32
N LYS A 38 -13.12 -6.39 -5.33
CA LYS A 38 -13.03 -7.31 -6.48
C LYS A 38 -13.49 -6.67 -7.80
N ASP A 39 -14.64 -5.97 -7.80
CA ASP A 39 -15.18 -5.30 -8.98
C ASP A 39 -14.29 -4.15 -9.48
N GLN A 40 -13.67 -3.41 -8.57
CA GLN A 40 -12.71 -2.34 -8.88
C GLN A 40 -11.41 -2.92 -9.43
N LEU A 41 -10.93 -4.03 -8.87
CA LEU A 41 -9.75 -4.76 -9.36
C LEU A 41 -9.97 -5.30 -10.79
N ALA A 42 -11.16 -5.85 -11.08
CA ALA A 42 -11.53 -6.30 -12.41
C ALA A 42 -11.51 -5.16 -13.45
N LYS A 43 -11.92 -3.95 -13.06
CA LYS A 43 -11.94 -2.78 -13.95
C LYS A 43 -10.56 -2.22 -14.25
N ILE A 44 -9.67 -2.22 -13.25
CA ILE A 44 -8.36 -1.56 -13.41
C ILE A 44 -7.31 -2.46 -14.08
N ALA A 45 -7.39 -3.78 -13.93
CA ALA A 45 -6.38 -4.71 -14.43
C ALA A 45 -6.12 -4.56 -15.95
N PRO A 46 -7.14 -4.53 -16.84
CA PRO A 46 -6.92 -4.32 -18.28
C PRO A 46 -6.21 -3.00 -18.59
N VAL A 47 -6.55 -1.93 -17.87
CA VAL A 47 -5.98 -0.61 -18.09
C VAL A 47 -4.51 -0.56 -17.66
N ILE A 48 -4.16 -1.23 -16.55
CA ILE A 48 -2.75 -1.40 -16.13
C ILE A 48 -1.96 -2.17 -17.20
N ILE A 49 -2.55 -3.21 -17.79
CA ILE A 49 -1.93 -3.97 -18.89
C ILE A 49 -1.69 -3.06 -20.10
N ASP A 50 -2.67 -2.25 -20.47
CA ASP A 50 -2.60 -1.33 -21.60
C ASP A 50 -1.56 -0.21 -21.41
N MET A 51 -1.11 0.07 -20.18
CA MET A 51 0.02 0.96 -19.93
C MET A 51 1.32 0.44 -20.55
N GLY A 52 1.48 -0.87 -20.73
CA GLY A 52 2.54 -1.53 -21.49
C GLY A 52 3.94 -1.48 -20.86
N CYS A 53 4.11 -0.86 -19.71
CA CYS A 53 5.41 -0.59 -19.09
C CYS A 53 5.78 -1.53 -17.93
N PHE A 54 4.84 -2.31 -17.40
CA PHE A 54 5.09 -3.19 -16.27
C PHE A 54 5.42 -4.61 -16.69
N ASP A 55 6.43 -5.19 -16.06
CA ASP A 55 6.80 -6.60 -16.16
C ASP A 55 6.23 -7.40 -15.01
N ARG A 56 5.93 -6.72 -13.90
CA ARG A 56 5.40 -7.30 -12.67
C ARG A 56 4.33 -6.41 -12.05
N VAL A 57 3.39 -7.02 -11.35
CA VAL A 57 2.37 -6.32 -10.55
C VAL A 57 2.22 -7.00 -9.20
N GLU A 58 2.29 -6.23 -8.11
CA GLU A 58 1.97 -6.72 -6.77
C GLU A 58 0.45 -6.75 -6.59
N THR A 59 -0.10 -7.96 -6.57
CA THR A 59 -1.55 -8.17 -6.61
C THR A 59 -2.19 -8.46 -5.27
N ASN A 60 -1.46 -9.12 -4.37
CA ASN A 60 -2.01 -9.63 -3.12
C ASN A 60 -0.96 -9.78 -2.02
N GLY A 61 -1.32 -10.44 -0.92
CA GLY A 61 -0.48 -10.59 0.26
C GLY A 61 -0.56 -9.40 1.23
N GLY A 62 0.37 -9.33 2.16
CA GLY A 62 0.32 -8.31 3.20
C GLY A 62 -0.93 -8.44 4.08
N ALA A 63 -1.86 -7.51 4.00
CA ALA A 63 -3.13 -7.53 4.70
C ALA A 63 -4.35 -7.49 3.74
N SER A 64 -4.14 -7.64 2.42
CA SER A 64 -5.21 -7.48 1.44
C SER A 64 -6.36 -8.45 1.64
N GLU A 65 -6.07 -9.74 1.87
CA GLU A 65 -7.11 -10.76 2.06
C GLU A 65 -7.90 -10.53 3.35
N GLN A 66 -7.20 -10.15 4.43
CA GLN A 66 -7.87 -9.73 5.65
C GLN A 66 -8.83 -8.54 5.41
N VAL A 67 -8.45 -7.61 4.54
CA VAL A 67 -9.29 -6.47 4.16
C VAL A 67 -10.50 -6.90 3.34
N ASN A 68 -10.37 -7.84 2.40
CA ASN A 68 -11.52 -8.40 1.69
C ASN A 68 -12.53 -9.02 2.66
N LEU A 69 -12.08 -9.80 3.64
CA LEU A 69 -12.95 -10.36 4.67
C LEU A 69 -13.69 -9.26 5.46
N LEU A 70 -13.03 -8.12 5.76
CA LEU A 70 -13.67 -6.99 6.43
C LEU A 70 -14.75 -6.31 5.58
N TYR A 71 -14.62 -6.33 4.24
CA TYR A 71 -15.70 -5.89 3.34
C TYR A 71 -16.90 -6.84 3.29
N GLY A 72 -16.73 -8.08 3.73
CA GLY A 72 -17.63 -9.17 3.44
C GLY A 72 -17.47 -9.72 2.02
N GLU A 73 -16.26 -9.64 1.44
CA GLU A 73 -15.89 -10.21 0.14
C GLU A 73 -15.03 -11.47 0.32
N ASN A 74 -15.18 -12.42 -0.62
CA ASN A 74 -14.31 -13.59 -0.68
C ASN A 74 -12.92 -13.21 -1.20
N PRO A 75 -11.85 -13.30 -0.39
CA PRO A 75 -10.50 -12.91 -0.80
C PRO A 75 -9.96 -13.79 -1.93
N ASN A 76 -10.33 -15.06 -1.99
CA ASN A 76 -9.90 -16.00 -3.02
C ASN A 76 -10.38 -15.57 -4.41
N GLN A 77 -11.64 -15.14 -4.50
CA GLN A 77 -12.19 -14.58 -5.74
C GLN A 77 -11.52 -13.27 -6.12
N ALA A 78 -11.23 -12.39 -5.15
CA ALA A 78 -10.56 -11.13 -5.41
C ALA A 78 -9.15 -11.35 -5.99
N VAL A 79 -8.36 -12.26 -5.40
CA VAL A 79 -7.02 -12.61 -5.90
C VAL A 79 -7.11 -13.18 -7.32
N ARG A 80 -7.94 -14.20 -7.56
CA ARG A 80 -8.12 -14.80 -8.89
C ARG A 80 -8.56 -13.78 -9.95
N THR A 81 -9.47 -12.88 -9.59
CA THR A 81 -9.96 -11.82 -10.50
C THR A 81 -8.85 -10.88 -10.90
N PHE A 82 -7.95 -10.55 -9.99
CA PHE A 82 -6.90 -9.57 -10.26
C PHE A 82 -5.65 -10.18 -10.89
N THR A 83 -5.28 -11.42 -10.55
CA THR A 83 -4.08 -12.09 -11.12
C THR A 83 -4.29 -12.57 -12.54
N LYS A 84 -5.48 -13.12 -12.84
CA LYS A 84 -5.76 -13.78 -14.12
C LYS A 84 -5.44 -12.92 -15.36
N PRO A 85 -5.90 -11.64 -15.49
CA PRO A 85 -5.62 -10.84 -16.68
C PRO A 85 -4.12 -10.63 -16.93
N PHE A 86 -3.31 -10.47 -15.87
CA PHE A 86 -1.87 -10.30 -15.98
C PHE A 86 -1.18 -11.58 -16.44
N ASN A 87 -1.55 -12.73 -15.89
CA ASN A 87 -1.00 -14.02 -16.29
C ASN A 87 -1.29 -14.33 -17.77
N GLU A 88 -2.49 -14.00 -18.28
CA GLU A 88 -2.88 -14.22 -19.68
C GLU A 88 -1.99 -13.46 -20.67
N VAL A 89 -1.38 -12.36 -20.27
CA VAL A 89 -0.46 -11.57 -21.10
C VAL A 89 1.02 -11.71 -20.70
N GLY A 90 1.33 -12.59 -19.73
CA GLY A 90 2.71 -12.88 -19.31
C GLY A 90 3.33 -11.86 -18.35
N ILE A 91 2.55 -10.93 -17.81
CA ILE A 91 2.99 -10.04 -16.72
C ILE A 91 3.00 -10.86 -15.42
N LYS A 92 4.13 -10.85 -14.72
CA LYS A 92 4.29 -11.62 -13.49
C LYS A 92 3.57 -10.97 -12.31
N THR A 93 2.78 -11.77 -11.60
CA THR A 93 2.11 -11.33 -10.37
C THR A 93 2.92 -11.68 -9.15
N HIS A 94 2.88 -10.83 -8.12
CA HIS A 94 3.57 -11.16 -6.89
C HIS A 94 2.79 -10.75 -5.64
N MET A 95 3.12 -11.44 -4.54
CA MET A 95 2.53 -11.22 -3.22
C MET A 95 3.58 -10.87 -2.18
N LEU A 96 3.15 -10.19 -1.10
CA LEU A 96 3.97 -9.96 0.08
C LEU A 96 3.70 -11.02 1.16
N ASP A 97 4.77 -11.67 1.64
CA ASP A 97 4.76 -12.71 2.66
C ASP A 97 5.73 -12.34 3.80
N ARG A 98 5.26 -12.45 5.05
CA ARG A 98 6.03 -12.11 6.26
C ARG A 98 6.80 -13.31 6.85
N GLY A 99 7.22 -14.26 6.03
CA GLY A 99 7.97 -15.45 6.48
C GLY A 99 7.23 -16.21 7.58
N LEU A 100 7.82 -16.31 8.78
CA LEU A 100 7.20 -17.01 9.92
C LEU A 100 5.75 -16.56 10.21
N ASN A 101 5.44 -15.31 9.94
CA ASN A 101 4.12 -14.72 10.20
C ASN A 101 3.16 -14.83 9.00
N ALA A 102 3.64 -15.28 7.83
CA ALA A 102 2.85 -15.37 6.59
C ALA A 102 2.03 -14.09 6.32
N LEU A 103 0.70 -14.14 6.37
CA LEU A 103 -0.18 -12.97 6.18
C LEU A 103 -0.67 -12.35 7.50
N ARG A 104 -0.23 -12.88 8.65
CA ARG A 104 -0.61 -12.40 9.98
C ARG A 104 0.42 -11.44 10.60
N MET A 105 0.04 -10.90 11.75
CA MET A 105 0.95 -10.15 12.64
C MET A 105 1.72 -11.08 13.60
N ASN A 106 1.23 -12.28 13.84
CA ASN A 106 1.79 -13.28 14.73
C ASN A 106 2.27 -14.49 13.92
N PRO A 107 3.19 -15.30 14.46
CA PRO A 107 3.65 -16.52 13.82
C PRO A 107 2.52 -17.48 13.43
N VAL A 108 2.73 -18.21 12.34
CA VAL A 108 1.77 -19.13 11.72
C VAL A 108 2.35 -20.54 11.71
N PRO A 109 1.55 -21.59 12.03
CA PRO A 109 1.94 -22.99 11.91
C PRO A 109 2.48 -23.37 10.53
N ALA A 110 3.40 -24.34 10.50
CA ALA A 110 4.10 -24.73 9.28
C ALA A 110 3.15 -25.24 8.19
N ASP A 111 2.18 -26.07 8.55
CA ASP A 111 1.17 -26.63 7.65
C ASP A 111 0.32 -25.56 6.96
N VAL A 112 -0.10 -24.54 7.69
CA VAL A 112 -0.87 -23.39 7.13
C VAL A 112 0.01 -22.57 6.18
N ARG A 113 1.29 -22.35 6.51
CA ARG A 113 2.24 -21.65 5.62
C ARG A 113 2.47 -22.44 4.32
N GLN A 114 2.61 -23.75 4.40
CA GLN A 114 2.75 -24.62 3.22
C GLN A 114 1.50 -24.59 2.35
N LEU A 115 0.32 -24.63 2.96
CA LEU A 115 -0.95 -24.52 2.24
C LEU A 115 -1.07 -23.16 1.53
N MET A 116 -0.63 -22.07 2.18
CA MET A 116 -0.63 -20.73 1.58
C MET A 116 0.03 -20.71 0.21
N TYR A 117 1.24 -21.25 0.06
CA TYR A 117 1.94 -21.22 -1.24
C TYR A 117 1.21 -21.99 -2.32
N LYS A 118 0.65 -23.16 -1.98
CA LYS A 118 -0.15 -23.96 -2.92
C LYS A 118 -1.38 -23.21 -3.40
N VAL A 119 -2.14 -22.64 -2.46
CA VAL A 119 -3.35 -21.86 -2.74
C VAL A 119 -3.02 -20.63 -3.59
N LYS A 120 -2.01 -19.84 -3.19
CA LYS A 120 -1.67 -18.60 -3.91
C LYS A 120 -1.12 -18.86 -5.31
N HIS A 121 -0.35 -19.92 -5.51
CA HIS A 121 0.07 -20.35 -6.84
C HIS A 121 -1.14 -20.77 -7.69
N ALA A 122 -2.06 -21.58 -7.16
CA ALA A 122 -3.29 -21.98 -7.86
C ALA A 122 -4.21 -20.79 -8.19
N GLN A 123 -4.12 -19.71 -7.41
CA GLN A 123 -4.81 -18.45 -7.66
C GLN A 123 -4.10 -17.54 -8.68
N GLY A 124 -2.96 -17.96 -9.22
CA GLY A 124 -2.23 -17.23 -10.27
C GLY A 124 -1.17 -16.27 -9.73
N THR A 125 -0.69 -16.45 -8.49
CA THR A 125 0.46 -15.67 -7.99
C THR A 125 1.76 -16.35 -8.37
N ASP A 126 2.59 -15.67 -9.19
CA ASP A 126 3.86 -16.22 -9.72
C ASP A 126 5.01 -16.14 -8.71
N ILE A 127 5.12 -15.02 -8.00
CA ILE A 127 6.28 -14.71 -7.15
C ILE A 127 5.81 -14.45 -5.73
N THR A 128 6.47 -15.06 -4.75
CA THR A 128 6.28 -14.67 -3.34
C THR A 128 7.48 -13.89 -2.84
N ARG A 129 7.23 -12.67 -2.34
CA ARG A 129 8.21 -11.79 -1.70
C ARG A 129 8.24 -12.07 -0.20
N ILE A 130 9.22 -12.88 0.22
CA ILE A 130 9.31 -13.42 1.57
C ILE A 130 10.23 -12.54 2.41
N PHE A 131 9.74 -11.89 3.47
CA PHE A 131 10.55 -11.10 4.37
C PHE A 131 10.43 -11.53 5.83
N CYS A 132 11.43 -11.21 6.61
CA CYS A 132 11.40 -11.28 8.06
C CYS A 132 11.93 -9.97 8.63
N GLY A 133 11.16 -9.27 9.48
CA GLY A 133 11.60 -8.01 10.07
C GLY A 133 12.78 -8.13 11.05
N LEU A 134 13.19 -9.35 11.41
CA LEU A 134 14.44 -9.61 12.11
C LEU A 134 15.59 -9.96 11.17
N ASN A 135 15.32 -10.07 9.86
CA ASN A 135 16.29 -10.60 8.88
C ASN A 135 16.88 -11.97 9.29
N ASP A 136 16.11 -12.78 9.99
CA ASP A 136 16.53 -14.11 10.42
C ASP A 136 16.28 -15.13 9.29
N PRO A 137 17.33 -15.71 8.69
CA PRO A 137 17.19 -16.70 7.60
C PRO A 137 16.34 -17.93 7.99
N ARG A 138 16.31 -18.32 9.26
CA ARG A 138 15.50 -19.44 9.75
C ARG A 138 14.01 -19.23 9.53
N ASN A 139 13.55 -17.98 9.51
CA ASN A 139 12.16 -17.61 9.23
C ASN A 139 11.84 -17.52 7.73
N ILE A 140 12.87 -17.38 6.87
CA ILE A 140 12.74 -17.17 5.42
C ILE A 140 13.00 -18.45 4.64
N ILE A 141 14.06 -19.19 4.95
CA ILE A 141 14.50 -20.38 4.18
C ILE A 141 13.42 -21.47 4.08
N PRO A 142 12.66 -21.82 5.14
CA PRO A 142 11.56 -22.77 4.99
C PRO A 142 10.50 -22.30 3.97
N SER A 143 10.16 -21.01 3.98
CA SER A 143 9.26 -20.40 3.00
C SER A 143 9.78 -20.48 1.56
N ILE A 144 11.10 -20.26 1.35
CA ILE A 144 11.73 -20.41 0.03
C ILE A 144 11.50 -21.83 -0.50
N LYS A 145 11.75 -22.84 0.34
CA LYS A 145 11.55 -24.24 -0.03
C LYS A 145 10.10 -24.52 -0.41
N TRP A 146 9.15 -24.16 0.44
CA TRP A 146 7.73 -24.45 0.23
C TRP A 146 7.14 -23.69 -0.97
N ALA A 147 7.59 -22.45 -1.20
CA ALA A 147 7.19 -21.66 -2.38
C ALA A 147 7.65 -22.35 -3.68
N LYS A 148 8.89 -22.80 -3.72
CA LYS A 148 9.43 -23.54 -4.88
C LYS A 148 8.72 -24.87 -5.10
N GLU A 149 8.42 -25.62 -4.04
CA GLU A 149 7.66 -26.88 -4.10
C GLU A 149 6.23 -26.64 -4.63
N ALA A 150 5.65 -25.47 -4.33
CA ALA A 150 4.34 -25.07 -4.87
C ALA A 150 4.40 -24.54 -6.32
N GLY A 151 5.59 -24.34 -6.89
CA GLY A 151 5.77 -23.82 -8.26
C GLY A 151 5.94 -22.29 -8.36
N MET A 152 6.02 -21.60 -7.24
CA MET A 152 6.25 -20.15 -7.20
C MET A 152 7.75 -19.80 -7.30
N THR A 153 8.04 -18.61 -7.83
CA THR A 153 9.37 -18.02 -7.69
C THR A 153 9.54 -17.47 -6.27
N ALA A 154 10.56 -17.94 -5.58
CA ALA A 154 10.90 -17.51 -4.23
C ALA A 154 11.82 -16.28 -4.27
N GLN A 155 11.28 -15.10 -4.02
CA GLN A 155 12.03 -13.86 -3.87
C GLN A 155 12.32 -13.63 -2.38
N ALA A 156 13.55 -13.91 -1.95
CA ALA A 156 13.97 -13.66 -0.57
C ALA A 156 14.27 -12.18 -0.36
N THR A 157 13.85 -11.64 0.78
CA THR A 157 13.84 -10.20 1.00
C THR A 157 14.69 -9.83 2.21
N MET A 158 15.58 -8.87 2.00
CA MET A 158 16.34 -8.21 3.05
C MET A 158 15.62 -6.92 3.46
N CYS A 159 15.18 -6.84 4.72
CA CYS A 159 14.63 -5.61 5.27
C CYS A 159 15.76 -4.59 5.46
N ILE A 160 15.69 -3.48 4.75
CA ILE A 160 16.70 -2.43 4.77
C ILE A 160 16.41 -1.45 5.90
N THR A 161 17.44 -1.16 6.68
CA THR A 161 17.46 -0.08 7.66
C THR A 161 18.90 0.46 7.79
N TYR A 162 19.09 1.50 8.59
CA TYR A 162 20.39 2.13 8.78
C TYR A 162 20.74 2.20 10.27
N SER A 163 21.75 1.45 10.69
CA SER A 163 22.25 1.43 12.06
C SER A 163 23.70 0.94 12.11
N LYS A 164 24.30 0.92 13.30
CA LYS A 164 25.65 0.34 13.51
C LYS A 164 25.70 -1.18 13.25
N VAL A 165 24.58 -1.87 13.35
CA VAL A 165 24.47 -3.31 13.09
C VAL A 165 24.27 -3.59 11.60
N HIS A 166 23.40 -2.81 10.95
CA HIS A 166 23.01 -2.99 9.56
C HIS A 166 24.01 -2.35 8.59
N THR A 167 25.20 -2.96 8.50
CA THR A 167 26.27 -2.54 7.61
C THR A 167 26.15 -3.18 6.22
N VAL A 168 27.00 -2.77 5.27
CA VAL A 168 27.08 -3.41 3.95
C VAL A 168 27.43 -4.90 4.10
N GLU A 169 28.39 -5.22 4.96
CA GLU A 169 28.83 -6.60 5.23
C GLU A 169 27.72 -7.46 5.84
N TYR A 170 26.91 -6.88 6.73
CA TYR A 170 25.73 -7.55 7.29
C TYR A 170 24.78 -8.00 6.17
N TYR A 171 24.45 -7.09 5.23
CA TYR A 171 23.56 -7.41 4.13
C TYR A 171 24.15 -8.37 3.10
N ILE A 172 25.44 -8.29 2.83
CA ILE A 172 26.13 -9.27 1.96
C ILE A 172 26.04 -10.68 2.58
N ASN A 173 26.35 -10.80 3.86
CA ASN A 173 26.28 -12.08 4.57
C ASN A 173 24.85 -12.63 4.63
N LEU A 174 23.86 -11.76 4.78
CA LEU A 174 22.46 -12.17 4.74
C LEU A 174 22.06 -12.67 3.34
N ALA A 175 22.45 -11.93 2.28
CA ALA A 175 22.16 -12.33 0.91
C ALA A 175 22.75 -13.70 0.57
N GLU A 176 24.02 -13.96 0.96
CA GLU A 176 24.66 -15.27 0.77
C GLU A 176 23.85 -16.40 1.41
N GLN A 177 23.45 -16.24 2.68
CA GLN A 177 22.65 -17.25 3.38
C GLN A 177 21.30 -17.51 2.70
N LEU A 178 20.65 -16.46 2.17
CA LEU A 178 19.36 -16.59 1.49
C LEU A 178 19.51 -17.25 0.11
N ILE A 179 20.58 -16.94 -0.63
CA ILE A 179 20.89 -17.55 -1.92
C ILE A 179 21.27 -19.03 -1.73
N GLU A 180 22.13 -19.35 -0.76
CA GLU A 180 22.46 -20.71 -0.38
C GLU A 180 21.22 -21.49 0.09
N GLY A 181 20.28 -20.80 0.77
CA GLY A 181 18.96 -21.33 1.15
C GLY A 181 18.01 -21.56 -0.03
N GLY A 182 18.43 -21.25 -1.25
CA GLY A 182 17.72 -21.53 -2.51
C GLY A 182 16.85 -20.41 -3.04
N ALA A 183 17.05 -19.17 -2.60
CA ALA A 183 16.37 -18.00 -3.16
C ALA A 183 16.68 -17.88 -4.66
N GLN A 184 15.65 -17.60 -5.45
CA GLN A 184 15.76 -17.40 -6.89
C GLN A 184 15.95 -15.91 -7.24
N GLU A 185 15.50 -15.04 -6.36
CA GLU A 185 15.64 -13.59 -6.47
C GLU A 185 15.90 -12.98 -5.09
N ILE A 186 16.55 -11.82 -5.07
CA ILE A 186 16.75 -11.01 -3.86
C ILE A 186 16.01 -9.68 -4.00
N CYS A 187 15.23 -9.31 -2.96
CA CYS A 187 14.63 -7.99 -2.85
C CYS A 187 15.28 -7.17 -1.74
N LEU A 188 15.72 -5.96 -2.06
CA LEU A 188 16.11 -4.96 -1.06
C LEU A 188 14.86 -4.16 -0.70
N LYS A 189 14.30 -4.41 0.50
CA LYS A 189 13.04 -3.82 0.94
C LYS A 189 13.27 -2.69 1.94
N ASP A 190 13.20 -1.46 1.46
CA ASP A 190 13.33 -0.23 2.22
C ASP A 190 11.95 0.34 2.59
N MET A 191 11.33 -0.26 3.59
CA MET A 191 9.97 0.07 4.05
C MET A 191 9.85 1.51 4.58
N ALA A 192 10.90 2.04 5.20
CA ALA A 192 10.91 3.40 5.75
C ALA A 192 11.49 4.42 4.76
N GLY A 193 12.06 3.99 3.64
CA GLY A 193 12.74 4.85 2.67
C GLY A 193 14.03 5.47 3.21
N ILE A 194 14.68 4.83 4.18
CA ILE A 194 15.88 5.35 4.88
C ILE A 194 17.18 4.69 4.45
N GLY A 195 17.13 3.72 3.56
CA GLY A 195 18.33 3.12 2.95
C GLY A 195 19.16 4.20 2.28
N ARG A 196 20.45 4.27 2.64
CA ARG A 196 21.35 5.25 2.05
C ARG A 196 21.70 4.83 0.62
N PRO A 197 21.51 5.69 -0.41
CA PRO A 197 21.72 5.32 -1.81
C PRO A 197 23.08 4.66 -2.07
N ALA A 198 24.16 5.25 -1.60
CA ALA A 198 25.51 4.70 -1.77
C ALA A 198 25.72 3.34 -1.06
N MET A 199 25.06 3.10 0.08
CA MET A 199 25.08 1.81 0.78
C MET A 199 24.37 0.75 -0.05
N LEU A 200 23.18 1.06 -0.58
CA LEU A 200 22.40 0.15 -1.43
C LEU A 200 23.16 -0.23 -2.70
N GLY A 201 23.79 0.74 -3.37
CA GLY A 201 24.65 0.48 -4.52
C GLY A 201 25.79 -0.49 -4.19
N LYS A 202 26.48 -0.30 -3.06
CA LYS A 202 27.57 -1.22 -2.62
C LYS A 202 27.06 -2.63 -2.36
N ILE A 203 25.89 -2.79 -1.74
CA ILE A 203 25.28 -4.10 -1.49
C ILE A 203 24.99 -4.79 -2.83
N VAL A 204 24.36 -4.08 -3.78
CA VAL A 204 24.03 -4.64 -5.10
C VAL A 204 25.28 -5.05 -5.88
N VAL A 205 26.32 -4.20 -5.93
CA VAL A 205 27.59 -4.54 -6.59
C VAL A 205 28.16 -5.83 -6.01
N ALA A 206 28.29 -5.92 -4.69
CA ALA A 206 28.88 -7.08 -4.03
C ALA A 206 28.10 -8.40 -4.27
N ILE A 207 26.76 -8.32 -4.30
CA ILE A 207 25.92 -9.49 -4.63
C ILE A 207 26.12 -9.88 -6.11
N LYS A 208 26.09 -8.92 -7.03
CA LYS A 208 26.24 -9.16 -8.47
C LYS A 208 27.62 -9.63 -8.87
N GLU A 209 28.67 -9.26 -8.16
CA GLU A 209 30.02 -9.77 -8.37
C GLU A 209 30.12 -11.28 -8.10
N LYS A 210 29.41 -11.79 -7.11
CA LYS A 210 29.41 -13.22 -6.75
C LYS A 210 28.32 -14.01 -7.47
N HIS A 211 27.17 -13.40 -7.68
CA HIS A 211 25.96 -14.00 -8.24
C HIS A 211 25.42 -13.14 -9.39
N PRO A 212 26.12 -13.09 -10.55
CA PRO A 212 25.77 -12.16 -11.65
C PRO A 212 24.35 -12.39 -12.21
N ASP A 213 23.85 -13.60 -12.16
CA ASP A 213 22.56 -13.99 -12.72
C ASP A 213 21.38 -13.83 -11.74
N ILE A 214 21.65 -13.60 -10.44
CA ILE A 214 20.57 -13.41 -9.46
C ILE A 214 19.80 -12.12 -9.77
N ILE A 215 18.49 -12.20 -9.85
CA ILE A 215 17.64 -11.02 -10.05
C ILE A 215 17.60 -10.22 -8.74
N ILE A 216 17.91 -8.92 -8.83
CA ILE A 216 17.82 -8.00 -7.71
C ILE A 216 16.70 -7.00 -7.97
N GLN A 217 15.69 -7.01 -7.08
CA GLN A 217 14.59 -6.04 -7.08
C GLN A 217 14.73 -5.06 -5.93
N TYR A 218 14.49 -3.78 -6.17
CA TYR A 218 14.46 -2.75 -5.14
C TYR A 218 13.05 -2.26 -4.88
N HIS A 219 12.65 -2.32 -3.62
CA HIS A 219 11.40 -1.83 -3.10
C HIS A 219 11.70 -0.72 -2.09
N GLY A 220 11.44 0.54 -2.45
CA GLY A 220 11.78 1.67 -1.60
C GLY A 220 10.69 2.73 -1.54
N HIS A 221 10.18 2.97 -0.32
CA HIS A 221 9.20 4.02 -0.08
C HIS A 221 9.81 5.41 -0.18
N THR A 222 9.03 6.41 -0.62
CA THR A 222 9.53 7.79 -0.75
C THR A 222 9.79 8.46 0.58
N GLY A 223 8.92 8.28 1.58
CA GLY A 223 9.06 8.74 2.96
C GLY A 223 9.93 9.98 3.17
N PRO A 224 11.21 9.81 3.52
CA PRO A 224 12.15 10.91 3.75
C PRO A 224 12.79 11.50 2.48
N GLY A 225 12.55 10.91 1.29
CA GLY A 225 12.99 11.46 0.01
C GLY A 225 14.22 10.80 -0.64
N PHE A 226 14.76 9.70 -0.10
CA PHE A 226 15.94 9.04 -0.69
C PHE A 226 15.61 8.12 -1.88
N SER A 227 14.38 7.65 -2.01
CA SER A 227 14.03 6.53 -2.89
C SER A 227 14.41 6.74 -4.36
N VAL A 228 14.25 7.94 -4.92
CA VAL A 228 14.63 8.24 -6.31
C VAL A 228 16.14 8.08 -6.52
N ALA A 229 16.95 8.63 -5.61
CA ALA A 229 18.39 8.47 -5.65
C ALA A 229 18.81 7.01 -5.42
N SER A 230 18.12 6.31 -4.51
CA SER A 230 18.36 4.88 -4.24
C SER A 230 18.07 4.02 -5.45
N MET A 231 16.97 4.27 -6.16
CA MET A 231 16.62 3.56 -7.40
C MET A 231 17.70 3.74 -8.48
N LEU A 232 18.20 4.97 -8.64
CA LEU A 232 19.27 5.25 -9.58
C LEU A 232 20.58 4.52 -9.22
N GLU A 233 20.97 4.56 -7.95
CA GLU A 233 22.18 3.87 -7.48
C GLU A 233 22.07 2.36 -7.58
N VAL A 234 20.91 1.78 -7.25
CA VAL A 234 20.65 0.35 -7.42
C VAL A 234 20.70 -0.05 -8.91
N ALA A 235 20.09 0.73 -9.80
CA ALA A 235 20.15 0.48 -11.25
C ALA A 235 21.58 0.52 -11.77
N LYS A 236 22.36 1.55 -11.41
CA LYS A 236 23.79 1.70 -11.78
C LYS A 236 24.65 0.55 -11.26
N ALA A 237 24.32 0.05 -10.07
CA ALA A 237 25.02 -1.06 -9.43
C ALA A 237 24.71 -2.44 -10.04
N GLY A 238 23.73 -2.53 -10.94
CA GLY A 238 23.34 -3.78 -11.59
C GLY A 238 22.01 -4.36 -11.12
N GLY A 239 21.18 -3.61 -10.37
CA GLY A 239 19.79 -4.00 -10.06
C GLY A 239 18.97 -4.22 -11.32
N ASP A 240 17.95 -5.05 -11.26
CA ASP A 240 17.19 -5.53 -12.43
C ASP A 240 15.76 -5.00 -12.47
N VAL A 241 15.10 -4.91 -11.32
CA VAL A 241 13.68 -4.55 -11.20
C VAL A 241 13.49 -3.46 -10.16
N LEU A 242 12.68 -2.44 -10.47
CA LEU A 242 12.35 -1.36 -9.56
C LEU A 242 10.84 -1.33 -9.28
N ASP A 243 10.50 -1.27 -8.01
CA ASP A 243 9.12 -1.11 -7.55
C ASP A 243 8.69 0.35 -7.67
N VAL A 244 7.62 0.60 -8.41
CA VAL A 244 7.08 1.94 -8.66
C VAL A 244 5.58 1.98 -8.40
N ALA A 245 5.05 3.18 -8.20
CA ALA A 245 3.62 3.44 -8.06
C ALA A 245 3.10 4.29 -9.23
N MET A 246 1.84 4.66 -9.18
CA MET A 246 1.18 5.56 -10.13
C MET A 246 0.28 6.55 -9.40
N GLU A 247 0.07 7.74 -10.00
CA GLU A 247 -0.90 8.69 -9.48
C GLU A 247 -2.33 8.12 -9.46
N PRO A 248 -3.17 8.57 -8.50
CA PRO A 248 -2.92 9.60 -7.49
C PRO A 248 -2.28 9.06 -6.20
N LEU A 249 -1.85 7.79 -6.14
CA LEU A 249 -1.31 7.11 -4.97
C LEU A 249 0.23 6.90 -5.04
N SER A 250 0.93 7.71 -5.82
CA SER A 250 2.40 7.79 -5.80
C SER A 250 2.91 8.85 -4.82
N TRP A 251 4.20 8.79 -4.48
CA TRP A 251 4.88 9.73 -3.58
C TRP A 251 4.48 9.62 -2.09
N GLY A 252 4.74 10.65 -1.32
CA GLY A 252 4.43 10.66 0.12
C GLY A 252 5.05 9.47 0.85
N MET A 253 4.21 8.62 1.45
CA MET A 253 4.62 7.38 2.13
C MET A 253 4.57 6.15 1.21
N VAL A 254 4.24 6.34 -0.05
CA VAL A 254 4.17 5.28 -1.06
C VAL A 254 5.50 5.21 -1.83
N HIS A 255 5.50 4.79 -3.08
CA HIS A 255 6.66 4.68 -3.96
C HIS A 255 6.72 5.84 -4.96
N PRO A 256 7.89 6.08 -5.58
CA PRO A 256 7.99 7.03 -6.68
C PRO A 256 7.09 6.66 -7.86
N ASP A 257 6.65 7.68 -8.57
CA ASP A 257 5.84 7.51 -9.77
C ASP A 257 6.66 6.95 -10.94
N VAL A 258 6.06 6.01 -11.68
CA VAL A 258 6.70 5.34 -12.82
C VAL A 258 7.17 6.31 -13.90
N ILE A 259 6.44 7.42 -14.15
CA ILE A 259 6.82 8.44 -15.16
C ILE A 259 8.14 9.09 -14.79
N THR A 260 8.28 9.48 -13.52
CA THR A 260 9.51 10.13 -13.02
C THR A 260 10.70 9.17 -13.08
N ILE A 261 10.50 7.92 -12.66
CA ILE A 261 11.58 6.93 -12.66
C ILE A 261 11.97 6.55 -14.09
N GLN A 262 11.01 6.41 -15.01
CA GLN A 262 11.30 6.20 -16.42
C GLN A 262 12.16 7.33 -17.01
N ALA A 263 11.77 8.59 -16.77
CA ALA A 263 12.50 9.75 -17.27
C ALA A 263 13.95 9.79 -16.74
N MET A 264 14.13 9.56 -15.43
CA MET A 264 15.43 9.50 -14.78
C MET A 264 16.33 8.40 -15.35
N LEU A 265 15.79 7.19 -15.52
CA LEU A 265 16.56 6.05 -16.04
C LEU A 265 16.95 6.24 -17.49
N ARG A 266 16.09 6.83 -18.32
CA ARG A 266 16.41 7.16 -19.72
C ARG A 266 17.51 8.19 -19.83
N ASP A 267 17.46 9.24 -19.00
CA ASP A 267 18.53 10.25 -18.91
C ASP A 267 19.86 9.61 -18.48
N ALA A 268 19.80 8.68 -17.52
CA ALA A 268 20.96 7.89 -17.09
C ALA A 268 21.44 6.83 -18.11
N GLY A 269 20.73 6.65 -19.25
CA GLY A 269 21.14 5.78 -20.36
C GLY A 269 20.63 4.35 -20.26
N PHE A 270 19.72 4.02 -19.34
CA PHE A 270 19.09 2.70 -19.28
C PHE A 270 17.99 2.52 -20.31
N LEU A 271 17.71 1.26 -20.69
CA LEU A 271 16.55 0.89 -21.47
C LEU A 271 15.39 0.61 -20.49
N VAL A 272 14.25 1.22 -20.78
CA VAL A 272 13.00 0.99 -20.04
C VAL A 272 11.84 1.04 -21.04
N LYS A 273 10.80 0.25 -20.80
CA LYS A 273 9.61 0.20 -21.66
C LYS A 273 8.92 1.55 -21.74
N ASP A 274 8.25 1.80 -22.87
CA ASP A 274 7.42 2.99 -23.05
C ASP A 274 6.15 2.90 -22.22
N ILE A 275 5.68 4.06 -21.74
CA ILE A 275 4.41 4.17 -21.03
C ILE A 275 3.36 4.66 -22.04
N ASN A 276 2.29 3.89 -22.20
CA ASN A 276 1.10 4.38 -22.88
C ASN A 276 0.41 5.42 -21.99
N MET A 277 0.67 6.70 -22.25
CA MET A 277 0.16 7.81 -21.43
C MET A 277 -1.37 7.92 -21.43
N LYS A 278 -2.06 7.44 -22.49
CA LYS A 278 -3.52 7.41 -22.51
C LYS A 278 -4.04 6.41 -21.47
N ALA A 279 -3.49 5.21 -21.46
CA ALA A 279 -3.84 4.20 -20.46
C ALA A 279 -3.43 4.61 -19.03
N TYR A 280 -2.26 5.27 -18.87
CA TYR A 280 -1.87 5.85 -17.58
C TYR A 280 -2.91 6.83 -17.06
N MET A 281 -3.38 7.77 -17.87
CA MET A 281 -4.39 8.75 -17.46
C MET A 281 -5.75 8.09 -17.16
N GLU A 282 -6.09 7.01 -17.87
CA GLU A 282 -7.28 6.22 -17.60
C GLU A 282 -7.14 5.47 -16.26
N ALA A 283 -6.02 4.79 -16.02
CA ALA A 283 -5.73 4.12 -14.75
C ALA A 283 -5.76 5.11 -13.57
N ARG A 284 -5.18 6.30 -13.74
CA ARG A 284 -5.23 7.40 -12.76
C ARG A 284 -6.66 7.82 -12.46
N SER A 285 -7.48 8.01 -13.49
CA SER A 285 -8.89 8.41 -13.34
C SER A 285 -9.72 7.33 -12.65
N LEU A 286 -9.53 6.06 -13.02
CA LEU A 286 -10.18 4.93 -12.35
C LEU A 286 -9.76 4.82 -10.88
N THR A 287 -8.47 4.93 -10.59
CA THR A 287 -7.96 4.91 -9.21
C THR A 287 -8.55 6.06 -8.39
N GLN A 288 -8.67 7.26 -8.99
CA GLN A 288 -9.35 8.39 -8.35
C GLN A 288 -10.83 8.08 -8.10
N SER A 289 -11.53 7.47 -9.06
CA SER A 289 -12.93 7.11 -8.86
C SER A 289 -13.14 6.10 -7.72
N PHE A 290 -12.19 5.19 -7.48
CA PHE A 290 -12.23 4.27 -6.34
C PHE A 290 -12.02 4.99 -5.01
N ILE A 291 -11.17 6.03 -5.00
CA ILE A 291 -10.99 6.91 -3.84
C ILE A 291 -12.30 7.67 -3.56
N ASP A 292 -12.89 8.25 -4.59
CA ASP A 292 -14.11 9.05 -4.50
C ASP A 292 -15.34 8.20 -4.10
N ASP A 293 -15.38 6.92 -4.46
CA ASP A 293 -16.47 5.99 -4.09
C ASP A 293 -16.52 5.82 -2.56
N PHE A 294 -15.47 5.28 -1.94
CA PHE A 294 -15.46 5.08 -0.49
C PHE A 294 -14.05 4.98 0.12
N LEU A 295 -13.03 4.62 -0.69
CA LEU A 295 -11.68 4.37 -0.18
C LEU A 295 -11.04 5.64 0.40
N GLY A 296 -11.42 6.82 -0.08
CA GLY A 296 -10.93 8.09 0.43
C GLY A 296 -11.21 8.32 1.92
N TYR A 297 -12.29 7.76 2.46
CA TYR A 297 -12.59 7.83 3.90
C TYR A 297 -11.60 7.05 4.78
N TRP A 298 -10.80 6.19 4.16
CA TRP A 298 -9.79 5.35 4.83
C TRP A 298 -8.37 5.81 4.56
N ILE A 299 -8.15 6.69 3.57
CA ILE A 299 -6.85 7.29 3.26
C ILE A 299 -6.54 8.37 4.29
N ASP A 300 -5.34 8.30 4.88
CA ASP A 300 -4.86 9.37 5.75
C ASP A 300 -4.14 10.44 4.89
N PRO A 301 -4.64 11.70 4.86
CA PRO A 301 -4.03 12.76 4.04
C PRO A 301 -2.56 13.04 4.40
N ARG A 302 -2.11 12.66 5.60
CA ARG A 302 -0.71 12.81 6.01
C ARG A 302 0.21 11.86 5.25
N ASN A 303 -0.31 10.70 4.81
CA ASN A 303 0.46 9.73 4.05
C ASN A 303 0.79 10.21 2.61
N SER A 304 0.12 11.25 2.11
CA SER A 304 0.49 11.89 0.83
C SER A 304 1.70 12.83 0.94
N LYS A 305 2.20 13.07 2.15
CA LYS A 305 3.31 14.01 2.41
C LYS A 305 4.57 13.26 2.77
N MET A 306 5.69 13.68 2.20
CA MET A 306 7.02 13.25 2.64
C MET A 306 7.41 13.95 3.94
N THR A 307 8.22 13.30 4.78
CA THR A 307 8.79 13.90 5.98
C THR A 307 10.20 13.40 6.24
N SER A 308 11.14 14.33 6.34
CA SER A 308 12.55 14.03 6.68
C SER A 308 12.75 13.53 8.10
N LEU A 309 11.76 13.70 9.00
CA LEU A 309 11.85 13.20 10.38
C LEU A 309 11.99 11.68 10.46
N LEU A 310 11.55 10.94 9.43
CA LEU A 310 11.72 9.49 9.35
C LEU A 310 13.18 9.05 9.28
N VAL A 311 14.08 9.92 8.83
CA VAL A 311 15.54 9.63 8.78
C VAL A 311 16.10 9.27 10.16
N GLY A 312 15.60 9.91 11.22
CA GLY A 312 16.06 9.70 12.59
C GLY A 312 15.44 8.47 13.25
N CYS A 313 14.11 8.30 13.14
CA CYS A 313 13.39 7.23 13.87
C CYS A 313 13.29 5.91 13.10
N GLY A 314 13.45 5.92 11.77
CA GLY A 314 13.40 4.71 10.93
C GLY A 314 12.04 3.99 10.88
N LEU A 315 10.98 4.62 11.38
CA LEU A 315 9.63 4.04 11.36
C LEU A 315 9.05 4.07 9.94
N PRO A 316 8.27 3.06 9.53
CA PRO A 316 7.56 3.07 8.25
C PRO A 316 6.63 4.27 8.14
N GLY A 317 6.67 4.94 6.99
CA GLY A 317 5.84 6.12 6.74
C GLY A 317 4.34 5.88 6.89
N GLY A 318 3.84 4.73 6.44
CA GLY A 318 2.44 4.34 6.58
C GLY A 318 1.95 4.23 8.04
N MET A 319 2.85 4.15 9.02
CA MET A 319 2.51 4.18 10.45
C MET A 319 2.29 5.59 11.01
N MET A 320 2.70 6.65 10.30
CA MET A 320 2.61 8.02 10.82
C MET A 320 1.17 8.41 11.18
N GLY A 321 0.20 7.99 10.40
CA GLY A 321 -1.22 8.22 10.69
C GLY A 321 -1.66 7.61 12.00
N SER A 322 -1.37 6.33 12.23
CA SER A 322 -1.70 5.63 13.47
C SER A 322 -0.91 6.16 14.66
N LEU A 323 0.37 6.47 14.47
CA LEU A 323 1.23 7.05 15.50
C LEU A 323 0.66 8.38 16.02
N MET A 324 0.26 9.28 15.10
CA MET A 324 -0.32 10.57 15.48
C MET A 324 -1.69 10.43 16.14
N ALA A 325 -2.48 9.41 15.77
CA ALA A 325 -3.75 9.13 16.42
C ALA A 325 -3.54 8.61 17.86
N ASP A 326 -2.60 7.67 18.05
CA ASP A 326 -2.26 7.13 19.35
C ASP A 326 -1.68 8.22 20.27
N LEU A 327 -0.77 9.05 19.73
CA LEU A 327 -0.17 10.17 20.44
C LEU A 327 -1.23 11.16 20.94
N LYS A 328 -2.15 11.55 20.05
CA LYS A 328 -3.27 12.44 20.37
C LYS A 328 -4.19 11.85 21.43
N GLY A 329 -4.46 10.54 21.38
CA GLY A 329 -5.25 9.82 22.38
C GLY A 329 -4.60 9.82 23.77
N MET A 330 -3.27 9.79 23.84
CA MET A 330 -2.52 9.76 25.11
C MET A 330 -2.10 11.15 25.62
N HIS A 331 -2.11 12.18 24.77
CA HIS A 331 -1.61 13.52 25.07
C HIS A 331 -2.25 14.13 26.34
N ALA A 332 -3.58 14.06 26.43
CA ALA A 332 -4.31 14.58 27.59
C ALA A 332 -3.93 13.86 28.89
N ALA A 333 -3.78 12.53 28.85
CA ALA A 333 -3.42 11.73 30.01
C ALA A 333 -1.98 11.97 30.46
N ILE A 334 -1.03 12.05 29.52
CA ILE A 334 0.37 12.37 29.79
C ILE A 334 0.47 13.76 30.44
N ASN A 335 -0.17 14.77 29.86
CA ASN A 335 -0.14 16.13 30.40
C ASN A 335 -0.80 16.25 31.77
N ALA A 336 -1.89 15.54 32.01
CA ALA A 336 -2.50 15.50 33.34
C ALA A 336 -1.53 14.95 34.41
N ASN A 337 -0.76 13.92 34.08
CA ASN A 337 0.26 13.36 34.96
C ASN A 337 1.43 14.32 35.19
N LEU A 338 1.95 14.97 34.12
CA LEU A 338 3.04 15.95 34.22
C LEU A 338 2.66 17.13 35.11
N VAL A 339 1.48 17.72 34.90
CA VAL A 339 0.96 18.83 35.70
C VAL A 339 0.78 18.42 37.15
N LYS A 340 0.26 17.21 37.44
CA LYS A 340 0.13 16.68 38.82
C LYS A 340 1.48 16.58 39.52
N ARG A 341 2.57 16.38 38.77
CA ARG A 341 3.93 16.32 39.29
C ARG A 341 4.63 17.68 39.34
N GLY A 342 3.95 18.75 38.96
CA GLY A 342 4.53 20.10 38.86
C GLY A 342 5.41 20.34 37.65
N GLU A 343 5.33 19.46 36.65
CA GLU A 343 6.06 19.57 35.38
C GLU A 343 5.24 20.32 34.33
N LYS A 344 5.92 20.91 33.32
CA LYS A 344 5.25 21.63 32.23
C LYS A 344 4.48 20.66 31.34
N ALA A 345 3.26 21.01 30.97
CA ALA A 345 2.52 20.33 29.91
C ALA A 345 3.22 20.49 28.55
N LEU A 346 3.24 19.43 27.74
CA LEU A 346 3.85 19.40 26.40
C LEU A 346 2.77 19.67 25.35
N SER A 347 3.13 20.37 24.30
CA SER A 347 2.35 20.46 23.05
C SER A 347 2.36 19.09 22.33
N GLU A 348 1.48 18.91 21.33
CA GLU A 348 1.49 17.71 20.49
C GLU A 348 2.85 17.55 19.76
N ASP A 349 3.45 18.65 19.29
CA ASP A 349 4.74 18.64 18.61
C ASP A 349 5.90 18.30 19.57
N GLU A 350 5.92 18.89 20.79
CA GLU A 350 6.90 18.55 21.81
C GLU A 350 6.82 17.08 22.19
N LEU A 351 5.61 16.54 22.36
CA LEU A 351 5.41 15.11 22.67
C LEU A 351 5.82 14.19 21.50
N LEU A 352 5.65 14.64 20.26
CA LEU A 352 6.12 13.91 19.07
C LEU A 352 7.67 13.83 19.05
N VAL A 353 8.35 14.92 19.41
CA VAL A 353 9.82 14.94 19.53
C VAL A 353 10.27 13.97 20.61
N GLU A 354 9.68 14.03 21.81
CA GLU A 354 9.97 13.10 22.92
C GLU A 354 9.77 11.63 22.48
N LEU A 355 8.72 11.36 21.69
CA LEU A 355 8.45 10.02 21.18
C LEU A 355 9.53 9.54 20.21
N PHE A 356 9.97 10.38 19.29
CA PHE A 356 11.03 10.01 18.37
C PHE A 356 12.37 9.81 19.06
N GLU A 357 12.70 10.65 20.05
CA GLU A 357 13.88 10.47 20.90
C GLU A 357 13.81 9.16 21.68
N GLU A 358 12.64 8.82 22.23
CA GLU A 358 12.45 7.56 22.94
C GLU A 358 12.57 6.36 22.00
N VAL A 359 12.01 6.40 20.80
CA VAL A 359 12.20 5.34 19.78
C VAL A 359 13.69 5.17 19.47
N GLN A 360 14.41 6.26 19.21
CA GLN A 360 15.87 6.22 18.95
C GLN A 360 16.66 5.64 20.11
N ARG A 361 16.25 5.94 21.35
CA ARG A 361 16.90 5.44 22.57
C ARG A 361 16.67 3.93 22.77
N ILE A 362 15.40 3.47 22.64
CA ILE A 362 15.08 2.08 22.99
C ILE A 362 15.38 1.09 21.83
N TRP A 363 15.33 1.53 20.60
CA TRP A 363 15.51 0.66 19.45
C TRP A 363 16.82 -0.15 19.48
N PRO A 364 18.02 0.46 19.71
CA PRO A 364 19.25 -0.32 19.89
C PRO A 364 19.23 -1.20 21.15
N MET A 365 18.56 -0.79 22.22
CA MET A 365 18.44 -1.60 23.45
C MET A 365 17.67 -2.91 23.20
N LEU A 366 16.78 -2.89 22.22
CA LEU A 366 15.93 -4.04 21.83
C LEU A 366 16.56 -4.91 20.73
N GLY A 367 17.86 -4.79 20.48
CA GLY A 367 18.58 -5.59 19.48
C GLY A 367 18.35 -5.14 18.04
N THR A 368 18.03 -3.87 17.83
CA THR A 368 17.87 -3.23 16.50
C THR A 368 17.04 -4.01 15.47
N PRO A 369 15.81 -4.50 15.79
CA PRO A 369 14.95 -5.14 14.80
C PRO A 369 14.67 -4.16 13.65
N CYS A 370 14.57 -4.65 12.40
CA CYS A 370 14.13 -3.78 11.33
C CYS A 370 12.71 -3.28 11.62
N LEU A 371 12.51 -1.96 11.49
CA LEU A 371 11.23 -1.33 11.82
C LEU A 371 10.22 -1.54 10.70
N VAL A 372 9.86 -2.79 10.48
CA VAL A 372 8.78 -3.25 9.61
C VAL A 372 7.74 -3.99 10.47
N THR A 373 6.54 -4.16 9.93
CA THR A 373 5.46 -4.91 10.59
C THR A 373 5.89 -6.38 10.87
N PRO A 374 5.67 -6.93 12.10
CA PRO A 374 5.01 -6.30 13.25
C PRO A 374 5.94 -5.49 14.17
N PHE A 375 7.25 -5.62 14.04
CA PHE A 375 8.24 -5.13 15.01
C PHE A 375 8.26 -3.61 15.15
N SER A 376 7.97 -2.88 14.09
CA SER A 376 7.79 -1.42 14.13
C SER A 376 6.67 -1.01 15.11
N GLN A 377 5.58 -1.79 15.18
CA GLN A 377 4.51 -1.53 16.13
C GLN A 377 4.94 -1.81 17.57
N TYR A 378 5.72 -2.88 17.80
CA TYR A 378 6.22 -3.21 19.13
C TYR A 378 7.12 -2.11 19.68
N VAL A 379 8.08 -1.64 18.86
CA VAL A 379 9.00 -0.57 19.27
C VAL A 379 8.24 0.75 19.49
N LYS A 380 7.33 1.12 18.59
CA LYS A 380 6.47 2.30 18.74
C LYS A 380 5.66 2.25 20.02
N ASN A 381 4.97 1.14 20.27
CA ASN A 381 4.13 0.97 21.46
C ASN A 381 4.96 1.00 22.74
N ALA A 382 6.16 0.40 22.75
CA ALA A 382 7.06 0.47 23.89
C ALA A 382 7.51 1.91 24.18
N ALA A 383 7.86 2.69 23.14
CA ALA A 383 8.21 4.10 23.30
C ALA A 383 7.05 4.92 23.88
N LEU A 384 5.83 4.74 23.37
CA LEU A 384 4.62 5.39 23.89
C LEU A 384 4.36 5.01 25.37
N MET A 385 4.46 3.72 25.70
CA MET A 385 4.27 3.26 27.08
C MET A 385 5.36 3.77 28.01
N ASN A 386 6.60 3.91 27.53
CA ASN A 386 7.68 4.50 28.32
C ASN A 386 7.43 5.99 28.61
N LEU A 387 6.95 6.76 27.62
CA LEU A 387 6.56 8.17 27.84
C LEU A 387 5.41 8.27 28.85
N PHE A 388 4.44 7.40 28.73
CA PHE A 388 3.34 7.35 29.70
C PHE A 388 3.84 7.01 31.10
N SER A 389 4.66 5.96 31.25
CA SER A 389 5.27 5.58 32.54
C SER A 389 6.14 6.69 33.12
N LYS A 390 6.98 7.35 32.29
CA LYS A 390 7.77 8.52 32.66
C LYS A 390 6.90 9.65 33.21
N SER A 391 5.76 9.93 32.57
CA SER A 391 4.81 10.95 33.05
C SER A 391 4.23 10.63 34.44
N MET A 392 4.12 9.36 34.78
CA MET A 392 3.70 8.88 36.11
C MET A 392 4.84 8.81 37.14
N GLY A 393 6.10 8.99 36.73
CA GLY A 393 7.29 8.80 37.59
C GLY A 393 7.73 7.34 37.71
N GLU A 394 7.23 6.45 36.83
CA GLU A 394 7.61 5.05 36.79
C GLU A 394 8.87 4.85 35.94
N LYS A 395 9.56 3.73 36.11
CA LYS A 395 10.72 3.34 35.32
C LYS A 395 10.28 2.96 33.89
N PRO A 396 11.16 3.15 32.87
CA PRO A 396 10.93 2.61 31.52
C PRO A 396 10.69 1.09 31.55
N PHE A 397 9.97 0.58 30.56
CA PHE A 397 9.65 -0.85 30.37
C PHE A 397 8.82 -1.49 31.51
N THR A 398 8.25 -0.68 32.41
CA THR A 398 7.29 -1.17 33.42
C THR A 398 6.07 -1.80 32.75
N ARG A 399 5.64 -1.21 31.61
CA ARG A 399 4.47 -1.64 30.84
C ARG A 399 4.93 -2.10 29.45
N MET A 400 4.94 -3.41 29.23
CA MET A 400 5.37 -3.99 27.95
C MET A 400 4.31 -4.95 27.42
N ASP A 401 4.08 -4.88 26.12
CA ASP A 401 3.19 -5.79 25.38
C ASP A 401 3.75 -7.23 25.43
N PRO A 402 2.92 -8.26 25.69
CA PRO A 402 3.34 -9.66 25.63
C PRO A 402 3.99 -10.06 24.29
N ALA A 403 3.51 -9.52 23.17
CA ALA A 403 4.09 -9.81 21.84
C ALA A 403 5.52 -9.28 21.71
N MET A 404 5.82 -8.14 22.34
CA MET A 404 7.18 -7.60 22.41
C MET A 404 8.12 -8.52 23.19
N TRP A 405 7.65 -9.10 24.28
CA TRP A 405 8.42 -10.13 24.99
C TRP A 405 8.71 -11.35 24.13
N GLY A 406 7.77 -11.78 23.28
CA GLY A 406 8.00 -12.84 22.29
C GLY A 406 9.18 -12.53 21.36
N MET A 407 9.30 -11.31 20.89
CA MET A 407 10.44 -10.84 20.10
C MET A 407 11.74 -10.83 20.91
N ILE A 408 11.76 -10.20 22.08
CA ILE A 408 12.94 -10.07 22.96
C ILE A 408 13.49 -11.45 23.34
N LEU A 409 12.62 -12.38 23.69
CA LEU A 409 12.99 -13.73 24.14
C LEU A 409 13.37 -14.68 23.01
N GLY A 410 13.38 -14.23 21.74
CA GLY A 410 13.77 -15.04 20.60
C GLY A 410 12.68 -15.95 20.04
N LYS A 411 11.45 -15.89 20.53
CA LYS A 411 10.32 -16.71 20.04
C LYS A 411 9.85 -16.33 18.64
N SER A 412 10.18 -15.11 18.19
CA SER A 412 9.90 -14.65 16.82
C SER A 412 11.09 -14.76 15.88
N GLY A 413 12.25 -15.22 16.37
CA GLY A 413 13.50 -15.29 15.63
C GLY A 413 14.66 -14.62 16.36
N LYS A 414 15.86 -14.70 15.76
CA LYS A 414 17.07 -14.06 16.27
C LYS A 414 17.06 -12.58 15.93
N LEU A 415 17.30 -11.74 16.94
CA LEU A 415 17.49 -10.31 16.76
C LEU A 415 18.75 -9.99 15.94
N PRO A 416 18.75 -8.95 15.10
CA PRO A 416 19.93 -8.55 14.33
C PRO A 416 21.11 -8.12 15.20
N GLY A 417 20.84 -7.41 16.31
CA GLY A 417 21.83 -6.92 17.26
C GLY A 417 21.65 -7.53 18.65
N GLU A 418 22.53 -7.16 19.56
CA GLU A 418 22.48 -7.60 20.95
C GLU A 418 21.44 -6.81 21.76
N LEU A 419 20.82 -7.47 22.73
CA LEU A 419 19.98 -6.82 23.72
C LEU A 419 20.84 -6.05 24.73
N ALA A 420 20.34 -4.90 25.15
CA ALA A 420 20.97 -4.17 26.26
C ALA A 420 20.90 -4.99 27.56
N PRO A 421 21.95 -4.90 28.41
CA PRO A 421 22.00 -5.62 29.68
C PRO A 421 20.77 -5.39 30.55
N GLU A 422 20.22 -4.16 30.57
CA GLU A 422 19.03 -3.81 31.33
C GLU A 422 17.78 -4.59 30.90
N ILE A 423 17.67 -4.90 29.61
CA ILE A 423 16.53 -5.69 29.08
C ILE A 423 16.71 -7.17 29.46
N ILE A 424 17.95 -7.67 29.44
CA ILE A 424 18.25 -9.04 29.84
C ILE A 424 17.98 -9.22 31.34
N GLU A 425 18.40 -8.27 32.16
CA GLU A 425 18.16 -8.30 33.62
C GLU A 425 16.65 -8.23 33.92
N LEU A 426 15.92 -7.34 33.23
CA LEU A 426 14.47 -7.24 33.40
C LEU A 426 13.73 -8.53 33.02
N ALA A 427 14.20 -9.25 31.98
CA ALA A 427 13.64 -10.54 31.61
C ALA A 427 13.89 -11.59 32.71
N LYS A 428 15.10 -11.62 33.29
CA LYS A 428 15.47 -12.50 34.40
C LYS A 428 14.66 -12.21 35.68
N GLU A 429 14.52 -10.94 36.05
CA GLU A 429 13.70 -10.51 37.20
C GLU A 429 12.23 -10.97 37.08
N LYS A 430 11.72 -11.03 35.85
CA LYS A 430 10.38 -11.54 35.52
C LYS A 430 10.30 -13.06 35.41
N GLY A 431 11.41 -13.80 35.58
CA GLY A 431 11.46 -15.25 35.46
C GLY A 431 11.23 -15.73 34.02
N MET A 432 11.58 -14.92 33.03
CA MET A 432 11.40 -15.27 31.61
C MET A 432 12.64 -15.97 31.04
N GLU A 433 12.42 -16.98 30.21
CA GLU A 433 13.47 -17.76 29.58
C GLU A 433 13.66 -17.37 28.11
N PHE A 434 14.93 -17.23 27.69
CA PHE A 434 15.30 -16.99 26.30
C PHE A 434 15.22 -18.28 25.48
N TYR A 435 14.64 -18.17 24.31
CA TYR A 435 14.51 -19.27 23.35
C TYR A 435 15.54 -19.11 22.23
N THR A 436 16.35 -20.14 22.01
CA THR A 436 17.40 -20.16 20.98
C THR A 436 17.16 -21.19 19.87
N GLY A 437 16.10 -21.98 19.98
CA GLY A 437 15.72 -22.98 19.01
C GLY A 437 15.12 -22.41 17.72
N ASP A 438 14.58 -23.29 16.90
CA ASP A 438 13.84 -22.90 15.70
C ASP A 438 12.48 -22.26 16.09
N PRO A 439 12.21 -20.99 15.74
CA PRO A 439 10.95 -20.34 16.08
C PRO A 439 9.71 -21.08 15.57
N GLN A 440 9.80 -21.76 14.41
CA GLN A 440 8.68 -22.53 13.86
C GLN A 440 8.24 -23.68 14.77
N ALA A 441 9.18 -24.30 15.50
CA ALA A 441 8.86 -25.41 16.39
C ALA A 441 7.94 -25.06 17.57
N LEU A 442 7.76 -23.76 17.87
CA LEU A 442 6.83 -23.29 18.89
C LEU A 442 5.36 -23.29 18.44
N TYR A 443 5.11 -23.51 17.16
CA TYR A 443 3.79 -23.38 16.54
C TYR A 443 3.43 -24.69 15.83
N PRO A 444 2.83 -25.66 16.55
CA PRO A 444 2.48 -26.97 15.99
C PRO A 444 1.42 -26.85 14.90
N ASP A 445 1.34 -27.87 14.06
CA ASP A 445 0.38 -27.99 12.96
C ASP A 445 -1.07 -27.92 13.47
N VAL A 446 -1.95 -27.25 12.72
CA VAL A 446 -3.33 -26.97 13.10
C VAL A 446 -4.36 -27.29 12.01
N LEU A 447 -3.96 -27.58 10.77
CA LEU A 447 -4.92 -27.86 9.68
C LEU A 447 -5.89 -28.99 10.00
N PRO A 448 -5.48 -30.12 10.65
CA PRO A 448 -6.43 -31.15 11.02
C PRO A 448 -7.60 -30.64 11.90
N HIS A 449 -7.31 -29.72 12.82
CA HIS A 449 -8.34 -29.08 13.66
C HIS A 449 -9.30 -28.24 12.81
N TYR A 450 -8.79 -27.42 11.89
CA TYR A 450 -9.65 -26.57 11.03
C TYR A 450 -10.48 -27.40 10.03
N ILE A 451 -9.95 -28.50 9.53
CA ILE A 451 -10.70 -29.44 8.68
C ILE A 451 -11.89 -30.01 9.46
N GLU A 452 -11.67 -30.52 10.67
CA GLU A 452 -12.71 -31.06 11.52
C GLU A 452 -13.78 -30.00 11.87
N GLU A 453 -13.35 -28.77 12.12
CA GLU A 453 -14.26 -27.65 12.37
C GLU A 453 -15.12 -27.29 11.15
N MET A 454 -14.53 -27.21 9.95
CA MET A 454 -15.26 -26.96 8.72
C MET A 454 -16.32 -28.03 8.47
N GLU A 455 -15.99 -29.30 8.68
CA GLU A 455 -16.93 -30.42 8.57
C GLU A 455 -18.11 -30.26 9.56
N LYS A 456 -17.83 -29.93 10.82
CA LYS A 456 -18.88 -29.66 11.83
C LYS A 456 -19.79 -28.48 11.48
N LEU A 457 -19.21 -27.45 10.84
CA LEU A 457 -19.95 -26.24 10.45
C LEU A 457 -20.65 -26.39 9.08
N GLY A 458 -20.41 -27.49 8.36
CA GLY A 458 -20.91 -27.70 7.02
C GLY A 458 -20.29 -26.75 5.98
N TRP A 459 -19.06 -26.31 6.22
CA TRP A 459 -18.33 -25.43 5.31
C TRP A 459 -17.47 -26.24 4.34
N GLU A 460 -17.51 -25.86 3.08
CA GLU A 460 -16.66 -26.46 2.04
C GLU A 460 -15.25 -25.90 2.11
N ARG A 461 -14.26 -26.74 1.75
CA ARG A 461 -12.83 -26.35 1.76
C ARG A 461 -12.44 -25.45 0.59
N GLY A 462 -13.35 -25.29 -0.39
CA GLY A 462 -13.11 -24.52 -1.61
C GLY A 462 -12.20 -25.23 -2.63
N GLN A 463 -12.02 -24.60 -3.78
CA GLN A 463 -11.07 -25.06 -4.79
C GLN A 463 -9.65 -24.97 -4.23
N ASP A 464 -8.82 -26.01 -4.44
CA ASP A 464 -7.43 -26.05 -3.98
C ASP A 464 -7.26 -25.82 -2.46
N ASP A 465 -8.27 -26.12 -1.64
CA ASP A 465 -8.32 -25.87 -0.20
C ASP A 465 -8.28 -24.38 0.20
N GLU A 466 -8.67 -23.48 -0.69
CA GLU A 466 -8.54 -22.03 -0.48
C GLU A 466 -9.42 -21.49 0.67
N GLU A 467 -10.61 -22.03 0.89
CA GLU A 467 -11.47 -21.65 2.02
C GLU A 467 -10.91 -22.18 3.35
N LEU A 468 -10.34 -23.40 3.35
CA LEU A 468 -9.60 -23.93 4.50
C LEU A 468 -8.41 -23.04 4.86
N PHE A 469 -7.66 -22.60 3.84
CA PHE A 469 -6.54 -21.67 4.04
C PHE A 469 -7.00 -20.36 4.68
N GLU A 470 -8.05 -19.72 4.15
CA GLU A 470 -8.55 -18.45 4.70
C GLU A 470 -9.06 -18.61 6.14
N PHE A 471 -9.75 -19.72 6.43
CA PHE A 471 -10.22 -20.00 7.78
C PHE A 471 -9.03 -20.22 8.74
N ALA A 472 -8.08 -21.04 8.38
CA ALA A 472 -6.89 -21.29 9.20
C ALA A 472 -6.00 -20.06 9.32
N MET A 473 -5.93 -19.19 8.32
CA MET A 473 -5.11 -17.98 8.31
C MET A 473 -5.78 -16.82 9.05
N HIS A 474 -7.09 -16.64 8.91
CA HIS A 474 -7.83 -15.47 9.40
C HIS A 474 -9.09 -15.86 10.20
N GLU A 475 -8.99 -16.84 11.09
CA GLU A 475 -10.12 -17.50 11.76
C GLU A 475 -11.23 -16.53 12.19
N LYS A 476 -10.89 -15.51 12.98
CA LYS A 476 -11.88 -14.56 13.48
C LYS A 476 -12.58 -13.82 12.35
N GLN A 477 -11.84 -13.23 11.42
CA GLN A 477 -12.38 -12.46 10.31
C GLN A 477 -13.16 -13.35 9.34
N TYR A 478 -12.71 -14.57 9.12
CA TYR A 478 -13.42 -15.52 8.28
C TYR A 478 -14.77 -15.93 8.87
N ARG A 479 -14.84 -16.15 10.19
CA ARG A 479 -16.13 -16.41 10.89
C ARG A 479 -17.08 -15.21 10.78
N GLU A 480 -16.57 -13.99 10.97
CA GLU A 480 -17.32 -12.74 10.80
C GLU A 480 -17.81 -12.56 9.35
N TYR A 481 -16.98 -12.93 8.36
CA TYR A 481 -17.34 -12.95 6.95
C TYR A 481 -18.46 -13.95 6.68
N LYS A 482 -18.30 -15.21 7.07
CA LYS A 482 -19.29 -16.29 6.86
C LYS A 482 -20.63 -16.01 7.52
N SER A 483 -20.65 -15.29 8.64
CA SER A 483 -21.88 -14.87 9.35
C SER A 483 -22.54 -13.62 8.78
N GLY A 484 -21.87 -12.89 7.85
CA GLY A 484 -22.32 -11.58 7.35
C GLY A 484 -22.01 -10.40 8.27
N GLN A 485 -21.57 -10.65 9.51
CA GLN A 485 -21.28 -9.62 10.51
C GLN A 485 -20.18 -8.62 10.04
N ALA A 486 -19.17 -9.12 9.30
CA ALA A 486 -18.10 -8.27 8.77
C ALA A 486 -18.64 -7.16 7.88
N LYS A 487 -19.55 -7.49 6.97
CA LYS A 487 -20.18 -6.53 6.05
C LYS A 487 -21.03 -5.50 6.77
N GLU A 488 -21.82 -5.94 7.75
CA GLU A 488 -22.63 -5.04 8.57
C GLU A 488 -21.75 -4.05 9.33
N GLN A 489 -20.65 -4.52 9.94
CA GLN A 489 -19.73 -3.67 10.67
C GLN A 489 -19.00 -2.70 9.74
N PHE A 490 -18.56 -3.15 8.56
CA PHE A 490 -17.93 -2.28 7.57
C PHE A 490 -18.88 -1.16 7.13
N ASN A 491 -20.14 -1.48 6.82
CA ASN A 491 -21.13 -0.48 6.42
C ASN A 491 -21.36 0.56 7.53
N LYS A 492 -21.43 0.12 8.79
CA LYS A 492 -21.57 1.01 9.95
C LYS A 492 -20.36 1.94 10.08
N ASP A 493 -19.15 1.39 10.03
CA ASP A 493 -17.92 2.17 10.14
C ASP A 493 -17.79 3.18 9.00
N LEU A 494 -18.20 2.82 7.78
CA LEU A 494 -18.20 3.71 6.63
C LEU A 494 -19.17 4.88 6.84
N LEU A 495 -20.41 4.60 7.25
CA LEU A 495 -21.40 5.64 7.55
C LEU A 495 -20.91 6.62 8.61
N GLU A 496 -20.35 6.12 9.72
CA GLU A 496 -19.79 6.98 10.78
C GLU A 496 -18.66 7.89 10.26
N ARG A 497 -17.82 7.39 9.33
CA ARG A 497 -16.75 8.18 8.72
C ARG A 497 -17.28 9.22 7.77
N MET A 498 -18.31 8.89 6.98
CA MET A 498 -18.99 9.83 6.09
C MET A 498 -19.65 10.97 6.90
N GLU A 499 -20.35 10.65 7.98
CA GLU A 499 -20.94 11.63 8.89
C GLU A 499 -19.89 12.55 9.53
N LYS A 500 -18.78 11.99 10.02
CA LYS A 500 -17.67 12.77 10.59
C LYS A 500 -17.04 13.70 9.56
N ALA A 501 -16.88 13.24 8.32
CA ALA A 501 -16.35 14.05 7.23
C ALA A 501 -17.30 15.22 6.90
N ALA A 502 -18.61 14.96 6.87
CA ALA A 502 -19.62 15.98 6.63
C ALA A 502 -19.68 17.05 7.76
N GLN A 503 -19.52 16.64 9.02
CA GLN A 503 -19.54 17.54 10.18
C GLN A 503 -18.24 18.34 10.34
N GLY A 504 -17.11 17.82 9.85
CA GLY A 504 -15.78 18.39 10.12
C GLY A 504 -15.43 19.65 9.34
N GLY A 505 -16.22 20.10 8.38
CA GLY A 505 -15.97 21.32 7.58
C GLY A 505 -14.58 21.37 6.92
N LYS A 506 -13.77 20.35 7.05
CA LYS A 506 -12.49 20.23 6.36
C LYS A 506 -12.77 19.78 4.94
N GLN A 507 -12.75 20.75 4.04
CA GLN A 507 -12.46 20.47 2.64
C GLN A 507 -11.17 19.62 2.61
N VAL A 508 -11.34 18.30 2.49
CA VAL A 508 -10.35 17.52 1.80
C VAL A 508 -10.28 18.17 0.43
N THR A 509 -9.11 18.60 -0.01
CA THR A 509 -8.90 19.27 -1.31
C THR A 509 -9.04 18.23 -2.44
N PHE A 510 -10.09 17.45 -2.38
CA PHE A 510 -10.61 16.66 -3.48
C PHE A 510 -11.80 17.45 -4.00
N ILE A 511 -11.81 17.75 -5.27
CA ILE A 511 -13.01 18.24 -5.94
C ILE A 511 -14.11 17.24 -5.57
N SER A 512 -15.17 17.69 -4.92
CA SER A 512 -16.25 16.79 -4.49
C SER A 512 -16.79 16.04 -5.71
N ALA A 513 -17.33 14.83 -5.51
CA ALA A 513 -17.98 14.10 -6.59
C ALA A 513 -19.06 14.97 -7.28
N ALA A 514 -19.75 15.80 -6.51
CA ALA A 514 -20.74 16.75 -7.01
C ALA A 514 -20.10 17.85 -7.88
N ASP A 515 -18.98 18.44 -7.44
CA ASP A 515 -18.28 19.48 -8.22
C ASP A 515 -17.65 18.87 -9.49
N LYS A 516 -17.09 17.67 -9.39
CA LYS A 516 -16.52 16.95 -10.53
C LYS A 516 -17.60 16.60 -11.55
N ARG A 517 -18.78 16.18 -11.10
CA ARG A 517 -19.94 15.95 -11.95
C ARG A 517 -20.36 17.23 -12.64
N ALA A 518 -20.50 18.34 -11.90
CA ALA A 518 -20.90 19.62 -12.47
C ALA A 518 -19.93 20.13 -13.56
N ILE A 519 -18.63 19.82 -13.42
CA ILE A 519 -17.60 20.19 -14.40
C ILE A 519 -17.61 19.25 -15.62
N LEU A 520 -17.70 17.93 -15.40
CA LEU A 520 -17.59 16.93 -16.46
C LEU A 520 -18.93 16.67 -17.17
N HIS A 521 -20.03 16.80 -16.43
CA HIS A 521 -21.38 16.49 -16.87
C HIS A 521 -22.35 17.61 -16.47
N PRO A 522 -22.18 18.84 -17.01
CA PRO A 522 -22.96 20.01 -16.60
C PRO A 522 -24.46 19.90 -16.90
N ASN A 523 -24.82 19.00 -17.82
CA ASN A 523 -26.21 18.76 -18.23
C ASN A 523 -26.80 17.47 -17.65
N ALA A 524 -26.11 16.85 -16.67
CA ALA A 524 -26.63 15.63 -16.06
C ALA A 524 -27.83 15.95 -15.15
N GLU A 525 -28.88 15.15 -15.29
CA GLU A 525 -30.11 15.22 -14.49
C GLU A 525 -30.18 14.07 -13.50
N PRO A 526 -30.68 14.30 -12.26
CA PRO A 526 -30.77 13.24 -11.26
C PRO A 526 -32.02 12.35 -11.42
N VAL A 527 -31.87 11.08 -11.05
CA VAL A 527 -33.00 10.29 -10.59
C VAL A 527 -33.08 10.44 -9.08
N GLU A 528 -34.19 11.01 -8.61
CA GLU A 528 -34.39 11.36 -7.20
C GLU A 528 -35.31 10.36 -6.49
N ALA A 529 -35.12 10.27 -5.16
CA ALA A 529 -36.04 9.52 -4.30
C ALA A 529 -37.41 10.17 -4.24
N THR A 530 -38.46 9.42 -4.51
CA THR A 530 -39.87 9.88 -4.46
C THR A 530 -40.36 10.09 -3.03
N GLN A 531 -39.79 9.35 -2.08
CA GLN A 531 -40.07 9.40 -0.65
C GLN A 531 -38.89 8.85 0.17
N ALA A 532 -39.01 8.87 1.50
CA ALA A 532 -37.99 8.28 2.37
C ALA A 532 -37.96 6.76 2.23
N GLY A 533 -36.76 6.19 2.16
CA GLY A 533 -36.57 4.74 1.99
C GLY A 533 -35.10 4.33 1.91
N LYS A 534 -34.87 3.13 1.40
CA LYS A 534 -33.55 2.59 1.11
C LYS A 534 -33.41 2.28 -0.38
N VAL A 535 -32.30 2.68 -0.96
CA VAL A 535 -31.99 2.43 -2.38
C VAL A 535 -31.56 0.98 -2.56
N LEU A 536 -32.20 0.27 -3.51
CA LEU A 536 -31.80 -1.06 -3.94
C LEU A 536 -31.51 -1.02 -5.44
N TRP A 537 -30.25 -1.23 -5.80
CA TRP A 537 -29.84 -1.33 -7.21
C TRP A 537 -30.29 -2.66 -7.82
N GLU A 538 -30.37 -3.71 -7.02
CA GLU A 538 -30.90 -5.03 -7.37
C GLU A 538 -31.81 -5.54 -6.25
N LEU A 539 -32.89 -6.27 -6.62
CA LEU A 539 -33.83 -6.83 -5.65
C LEU A 539 -33.26 -8.05 -4.94
N ASP A 540 -32.56 -8.91 -5.68
CA ASP A 540 -31.88 -10.09 -5.16
C ASP A 540 -30.42 -9.73 -4.88
N TYR A 541 -30.21 -8.98 -3.80
CA TYR A 541 -28.86 -8.59 -3.39
C TYR A 541 -28.06 -9.81 -2.92
N ASN A 542 -27.05 -10.17 -3.69
CA ASN A 542 -26.05 -11.19 -3.36
C ASN A 542 -24.64 -10.57 -3.38
N GLU A 543 -23.62 -11.38 -3.12
CA GLU A 543 -22.21 -10.92 -3.08
C GLU A 543 -21.73 -10.33 -4.43
N ASP A 544 -22.43 -10.61 -5.52
CA ASP A 544 -22.12 -10.13 -6.87
C ASP A 544 -22.96 -8.90 -7.30
N SER A 545 -23.85 -8.41 -6.44
CA SER A 545 -24.75 -7.28 -6.73
C SER A 545 -24.02 -5.94 -6.63
N HIS A 546 -23.97 -5.18 -7.71
CA HIS A 546 -23.26 -3.91 -7.81
C HIS A 546 -24.15 -2.83 -8.41
N ALA A 547 -23.88 -1.56 -8.05
CA ALA A 547 -24.43 -0.45 -8.82
C ALA A 547 -23.97 -0.56 -10.28
N PRO A 548 -24.81 -0.20 -11.27
CA PRO A 548 -24.47 -0.30 -12.68
C PRO A 548 -23.17 0.44 -13.00
N ALA A 549 -22.42 -0.03 -13.97
CA ALA A 549 -21.20 0.63 -14.43
C ALA A 549 -21.50 2.01 -15.03
N PHE A 550 -20.64 2.99 -14.81
CA PHE A 550 -20.71 4.27 -15.51
C PHE A 550 -20.76 4.06 -17.02
N GLY A 551 -21.62 4.85 -17.70
CA GLY A 551 -21.87 4.68 -19.13
C GLY A 551 -22.95 3.66 -19.45
N THR A 552 -23.52 2.96 -18.48
CA THR A 552 -24.68 2.07 -18.71
C THR A 552 -25.82 2.88 -19.34
N PHE A 553 -26.33 2.37 -20.45
CA PHE A 553 -27.41 3.01 -21.21
C PHE A 553 -28.77 2.49 -20.70
N TYR A 554 -29.69 3.41 -20.49
CA TYR A 554 -31.09 3.15 -20.14
C TYR A 554 -31.99 3.77 -21.17
N LYS A 555 -33.05 3.06 -21.57
CA LYS A 555 -34.14 3.61 -22.34
C LYS A 555 -35.13 4.29 -21.41
N LYS A 556 -35.87 5.25 -21.94
CA LYS A 556 -36.98 5.87 -21.20
C LYS A 556 -37.93 4.81 -20.64
N GLY A 557 -38.12 4.84 -19.31
CA GLY A 557 -38.97 3.89 -18.59
C GLY A 557 -38.25 2.63 -18.09
N ASP A 558 -36.98 2.39 -18.46
CA ASP A 558 -36.21 1.29 -17.87
C ASP A 558 -36.01 1.52 -16.37
N VAL A 559 -36.09 0.44 -15.60
CA VAL A 559 -35.86 0.53 -14.15
C VAL A 559 -34.38 0.79 -13.89
N VAL A 560 -34.10 1.87 -13.20
CA VAL A 560 -32.75 2.28 -12.78
C VAL A 560 -32.36 1.59 -11.48
N CYS A 561 -33.25 1.71 -10.50
CA CYS A 561 -33.09 1.11 -9.18
C CYS A 561 -34.48 0.99 -8.51
N TYR A 562 -34.50 0.43 -7.31
CA TYR A 562 -35.72 0.34 -6.52
C TYR A 562 -35.57 1.14 -5.22
N LEU A 563 -36.69 1.65 -4.71
CA LEU A 563 -36.77 2.30 -3.42
C LEU A 563 -37.58 1.42 -2.46
N GLN A 564 -36.95 0.88 -1.44
CA GLN A 564 -37.61 0.15 -0.37
C GLN A 564 -38.14 1.14 0.66
N THR A 565 -39.45 1.22 0.79
CA THR A 565 -40.16 2.12 1.70
C THR A 565 -40.92 1.32 2.77
N GLN A 566 -41.54 2.01 3.71
CA GLN A 566 -42.46 1.36 4.67
C GLN A 566 -43.73 0.80 4.02
N HIS A 567 -44.03 1.18 2.77
CA HIS A 567 -45.22 0.73 2.04
C HIS A 567 -44.92 -0.34 0.99
N GLY A 568 -43.65 -0.73 0.84
CA GLY A 568 -43.21 -1.74 -0.14
C GLY A 568 -42.02 -1.25 -0.97
N ILE A 569 -41.77 -1.97 -2.06
CA ILE A 569 -40.65 -1.67 -2.99
C ILE A 569 -41.25 -1.04 -4.25
N GLU A 570 -40.80 0.15 -4.62
CA GLU A 570 -41.20 0.81 -5.85
C GLU A 570 -40.01 0.97 -6.83
N PRO A 571 -40.21 0.78 -8.14
CA PRO A 571 -39.16 1.01 -9.12
C PRO A 571 -39.00 2.50 -9.40
N LEU A 572 -37.75 2.96 -9.48
CA LEU A 572 -37.40 4.27 -10.03
C LEU A 572 -36.90 4.08 -11.45
N THR A 573 -37.44 4.83 -12.39
CA THR A 573 -37.20 4.62 -13.82
C THR A 573 -36.45 5.77 -14.46
N ALA A 574 -35.75 5.47 -15.55
CA ALA A 574 -35.08 6.46 -16.38
C ALA A 574 -36.13 7.40 -17.03
N PHE A 575 -35.90 8.70 -16.91
CA PHE A 575 -36.80 9.74 -17.41
C PHE A 575 -36.73 9.92 -18.94
N ASP A 576 -35.62 9.51 -19.56
CA ASP A 576 -35.40 9.52 -21.02
C ASP A 576 -34.36 8.45 -21.42
N ASN A 577 -34.04 8.39 -22.72
CA ASN A 577 -32.87 7.65 -23.21
C ASN A 577 -31.60 8.33 -22.70
N CYS A 578 -30.90 7.71 -21.76
CA CYS A 578 -29.82 8.36 -21.02
C CYS A 578 -28.73 7.37 -20.62
N ARG A 579 -27.58 7.91 -20.25
CA ARG A 579 -26.45 7.14 -19.71
C ARG A 579 -26.16 7.55 -18.29
N LEU A 580 -25.88 6.55 -17.45
CA LEU A 580 -25.45 6.76 -16.07
C LEU A 580 -24.06 7.41 -16.04
N VAL A 581 -23.95 8.57 -15.38
CA VAL A 581 -22.69 9.33 -15.28
C VAL A 581 -22.18 9.45 -13.83
N ALA A 582 -23.05 9.33 -12.84
CA ALA A 582 -22.66 9.30 -11.43
C ALA A 582 -23.67 8.52 -10.57
N VAL A 583 -23.20 7.92 -9.50
CA VAL A 583 -24.01 7.28 -8.46
C VAL A 583 -23.72 7.96 -7.13
N ASP A 584 -24.73 8.61 -6.55
CA ASP A 584 -24.61 9.32 -5.27
C ASP A 584 -25.02 8.45 -4.08
N LYS A 585 -25.90 7.46 -4.30
CA LYS A 585 -26.41 6.59 -3.25
C LYS A 585 -26.13 5.11 -3.56
N PRO A 586 -25.26 4.45 -2.80
CA PRO A 586 -24.96 3.02 -2.98
C PRO A 586 -26.14 2.12 -2.56
N GLN A 587 -26.01 0.85 -2.83
CA GLN A 587 -26.96 -0.18 -2.38
C GLN A 587 -27.21 -0.08 -0.87
N GLY A 588 -28.48 -0.09 -0.47
CA GLY A 588 -28.91 -0.01 0.93
C GLY A 588 -28.83 1.37 1.56
N ALA A 589 -28.40 2.40 0.82
CA ALA A 589 -28.34 3.77 1.34
C ALA A 589 -29.73 4.29 1.72
N ALA A 590 -29.83 4.89 2.91
CA ALA A 590 -31.03 5.59 3.34
C ALA A 590 -31.14 6.93 2.58
N VAL A 591 -32.35 7.25 2.13
CA VAL A 591 -32.67 8.49 1.42
C VAL A 591 -33.93 9.12 1.97
N THR A 592 -34.03 10.43 1.80
CA THR A 592 -35.25 11.22 2.00
C THR A 592 -35.81 11.65 0.65
N LYS A 593 -37.05 12.19 0.64
CA LYS A 593 -37.65 12.67 -0.58
C LYS A 593 -36.79 13.75 -1.24
N ALA A 594 -36.62 13.65 -2.57
CA ALA A 594 -35.81 14.52 -3.41
C ALA A 594 -34.26 14.37 -3.24
N ASP A 595 -33.80 13.37 -2.48
CA ASP A 595 -32.38 13.02 -2.52
C ASP A 595 -32.01 12.47 -3.90
N ALA A 596 -30.97 13.00 -4.53
CA ALA A 596 -30.42 12.46 -5.76
C ALA A 596 -29.79 11.10 -5.50
N ILE A 597 -30.17 10.08 -6.28
CA ILE A 597 -29.65 8.71 -6.17
C ILE A 597 -28.55 8.47 -7.18
N ALA A 598 -28.79 8.89 -8.41
CA ALA A 598 -27.85 8.78 -9.52
C ALA A 598 -28.09 9.86 -10.55
N TRP A 599 -27.12 10.13 -11.40
CA TRP A 599 -27.16 11.18 -12.41
C TRP A 599 -26.98 10.62 -13.79
N PHE A 600 -27.70 11.20 -14.75
CA PHE A 600 -27.80 10.72 -16.12
C PHE A 600 -27.68 11.84 -17.12
N GLU A 601 -27.01 11.59 -18.23
CA GLU A 601 -27.01 12.48 -19.40
C GLU A 601 -27.88 11.91 -20.50
N HIS A 602 -28.63 12.78 -21.19
CA HIS A 602 -29.37 12.40 -22.38
C HIS A 602 -28.43 11.86 -23.48
N ALA A 603 -28.79 10.78 -24.14
CA ALA A 603 -27.97 10.14 -25.16
C ALA A 603 -27.61 11.09 -26.32
N ASP A 604 -28.55 11.92 -26.73
CA ASP A 604 -28.38 12.88 -27.82
C ASP A 604 -27.48 14.07 -27.43
N LEU A 605 -27.38 14.39 -26.14
CA LEU A 605 -26.50 15.45 -25.60
C LEU A 605 -25.04 14.98 -25.51
N ILE A 606 -24.80 13.67 -25.40
CA ILE A 606 -23.44 13.10 -25.36
C ILE A 606 -22.73 13.33 -26.70
N GLU A 607 -23.40 13.16 -27.84
CA GLU A 607 -22.84 13.47 -29.15
C GLU A 607 -22.55 14.96 -29.31
N THR A 608 -23.44 15.81 -28.81
CA THR A 608 -23.29 17.26 -28.83
C THR A 608 -22.16 17.73 -27.90
N ALA A 609 -22.03 17.13 -26.72
CA ALA A 609 -20.96 17.43 -25.77
C ALA A 609 -19.59 16.96 -26.30
N ALA A 610 -19.51 15.79 -26.93
CA ALA A 610 -18.28 15.31 -27.56
C ALA A 610 -17.81 16.22 -28.70
N THR A 611 -18.76 16.80 -29.45
CA THR A 611 -18.48 17.81 -30.49
C THR A 611 -18.02 19.13 -29.86
N ALA A 612 -18.68 19.60 -28.80
CA ALA A 612 -18.31 20.81 -28.06
C ALA A 612 -16.92 20.70 -27.41
N VAL A 613 -16.56 19.52 -26.86
CA VAL A 613 -15.23 19.26 -26.31
C VAL A 613 -14.16 19.25 -27.41
N LYS A 614 -14.45 18.68 -28.60
CA LYS A 614 -13.55 18.76 -29.75
C LYS A 614 -13.35 20.19 -30.23
N ASP A 615 -14.42 21.00 -30.26
CA ASP A 615 -14.35 22.40 -30.65
C ASP A 615 -13.64 23.28 -29.61
N ALA A 616 -13.85 23.00 -28.31
CA ALA A 616 -13.10 23.65 -27.22
C ALA A 616 -11.61 23.27 -27.27
N ALA A 617 -11.27 22.00 -27.48
CA ALA A 617 -9.89 21.56 -27.64
C ALA A 617 -9.23 22.18 -28.88
N LYS A 618 -9.99 22.34 -29.98
CA LYS A 618 -9.52 23.04 -31.19
C LYS A 618 -9.29 24.53 -30.92
N LYS A 619 -10.20 25.21 -30.22
CA LYS A 619 -10.03 26.61 -29.83
C LYS A 619 -8.83 26.83 -28.91
N VAL A 620 -8.60 25.92 -27.94
CA VAL A 620 -7.42 25.96 -27.08
C VAL A 620 -6.15 25.74 -27.89
N LYS A 621 -6.16 24.79 -28.82
CA LYS A 621 -5.02 24.54 -29.71
C LYS A 621 -4.72 25.74 -30.61
N ASP A 622 -5.75 26.37 -31.16
CA ASP A 622 -5.64 27.55 -32.01
C ASP A 622 -5.17 28.78 -31.19
N ALA A 623 -5.63 28.93 -29.92
CA ALA A 623 -5.16 29.96 -29.00
C ALA A 623 -3.69 29.77 -28.60
N ILE A 624 -3.26 28.52 -28.35
CA ILE A 624 -1.85 28.19 -28.08
C ILE A 624 -0.99 28.49 -29.34
N GLN A 625 -1.46 28.14 -30.54
CA GLN A 625 -0.75 28.46 -31.77
C GLN A 625 -0.69 29.95 -32.05
N ALA A 626 -1.72 30.72 -31.68
CA ALA A 626 -1.73 32.16 -31.78
C ALA A 626 -0.77 32.81 -30.77
N ALA A 627 -0.74 32.31 -29.53
CA ALA A 627 0.19 32.77 -28.49
C ALA A 627 1.66 32.50 -28.85
N VAL A 628 1.94 31.36 -29.53
CA VAL A 628 3.29 31.03 -30.01
C VAL A 628 3.71 31.89 -31.20
N LYS A 629 2.76 32.52 -31.91
CA LYS A 629 3.02 33.40 -33.05
C LYS A 629 3.15 34.89 -32.70
N GLN A 630 2.93 35.29 -31.44
CA GLN A 630 3.24 36.65 -31.02
C GLN A 630 4.74 36.82 -30.91
N PRO A 631 5.36 37.80 -31.56
CA PRO A 631 6.78 38.06 -31.40
C PRO A 631 7.06 38.46 -29.96
N ASP A 632 8.20 38.00 -29.43
CA ASP A 632 8.75 38.34 -28.13
C ASP A 632 8.50 39.82 -27.83
N THR A 633 7.72 40.14 -26.79
CA THR A 633 7.71 41.46 -26.20
C THR A 633 9.14 41.69 -25.73
N GLU A 634 9.76 42.75 -26.29
CA GLU A 634 11.13 43.15 -25.99
C GLU A 634 11.40 43.15 -24.48
N VAL A 635 12.14 42.17 -24.02
CA VAL A 635 12.83 42.26 -22.73
C VAL A 635 14.00 43.20 -22.97
N LEU A 636 13.96 44.39 -22.34
CA LEU A 636 14.97 45.40 -22.43
C LEU A 636 16.39 44.78 -22.26
N PRO A 637 17.37 45.17 -23.04
CA PRO A 637 18.73 44.59 -23.04
C PRO A 637 19.43 44.55 -21.67
N GLU A 638 19.10 45.46 -20.78
CA GLU A 638 19.64 45.55 -19.41
C GLU A 638 19.17 44.41 -18.47
N GLN A 639 18.06 43.75 -18.76
CA GLN A 639 17.61 42.60 -17.96
C GLN A 639 18.26 41.29 -18.38
N ARG A 640 18.72 41.19 -19.62
CA ARG A 640 19.44 39.99 -20.11
C ARG A 640 20.86 39.88 -19.57
N SER A 641 21.54 40.99 -19.28
CA SER A 641 22.89 40.97 -18.70
C SER A 641 22.91 40.52 -17.25
N LYS A 642 21.92 40.97 -16.44
CA LYS A 642 21.82 40.60 -15.02
C LYS A 642 21.50 39.12 -14.77
N TRP A 643 20.88 38.45 -15.74
CA TRP A 643 20.60 37.01 -15.63
C TRP A 643 21.84 36.15 -15.97
N LYS A 644 22.69 36.59 -16.88
CA LYS A 644 23.92 35.87 -17.22
C LYS A 644 25.00 35.99 -16.12
N ASP A 645 25.10 37.15 -15.52
CA ASP A 645 26.14 37.39 -14.51
C ASP A 645 25.82 36.78 -13.13
N GLY A 646 24.53 36.50 -12.86
CA GLY A 646 24.10 35.84 -11.62
C GLY A 646 24.31 34.33 -11.59
N MET A 647 24.48 33.67 -12.74
CA MET A 647 24.66 32.21 -12.82
C MET A 647 26.12 31.75 -12.89
N ILE A 648 27.07 32.66 -13.13
CA ILE A 648 28.50 32.30 -13.29
C ILE A 648 29.31 32.56 -12.02
N ALA A 649 28.75 33.19 -10.99
CA ALA A 649 29.49 33.61 -9.79
C ALA A 649 29.36 32.66 -8.59
N LYS A 650 28.90 31.40 -8.77
CA LYS A 650 28.93 30.36 -7.72
C LYS A 650 29.20 28.98 -8.33
N GLN A 651 30.46 28.74 -8.61
CA GLN A 651 31.10 27.42 -8.57
C GLN A 651 32.25 27.46 -7.60
#